data_69cc5d421c54ab7109b0c8a5dc8f4895
#
_entry.id   69cc5d421c54ab7109b0c8a5dc8f4895
#
_cell.length_a   1.000
_cell.length_b   1.000
_cell.length_c   1.000
_cell.angle_alpha   90.00
_cell.angle_beta   90.00
_cell.angle_gamma   90.00
#
_symmetry.space_group_name_H-M   'P 1'
#
loop_
_entity.id
_entity.type
_entity.pdbx_description
1 polymer ?
#
loop_
_entity_poly.entity_id
_entity_poly.type
_entity_poly.pdbx_seq_one_letter_code
_entity_poly.pdbx_strand_id
1 'polypeptide(L)'
;VHGIATDTIINSGGLQAVSGGGSATNTTVNGGGEMVVHGIATDTIINSGGLQAVSGGGSATNTTVNGGGHQSVYISGSVAETNINSGGMLQVEGGGSASQVTQNSGGALVTNTSSVVNGTNDKGSFSIIGGRATNMLLENGGYLTVLDSHQASDTEVGSNGTLDVHNGGVLRGTTILLDKSILTGDVVTNEGTLYFFNNSNATFANILTGTGNLIQEGGSTLFSGLLSQDGGILLKSGGAMTMNALTAKANLTTQPGTILTLDNSTILTGRIIGDRTGVGDVVIKGSSVWHLESDSTVSTLTMDNGTVDFLPSPTTSLKPDFQAVSLSLGSLSGSGTFRMNTDIASHTGDMLKVAGNASGNFLLDIQNTGREPVSAGIPLRVVQTGGGNADFTLKGGKVDYGTWEYYLNKENTDWYLQANSGQQGTENPEQVVRNTTKSADAVLNMASSPIYVFNNELQSLRFRHGDVRQNTRSPGGVWGRYIGSDNRISGGAGSGYSLTQRGIETGGDTVFELNDSQLAVGAFISYTDNSISHNRGGRSTVGSIGGGLYSTWFNNDGYYVDGVIKINRFSNDVRTWMNDGTAVKGDYHQNGFGGSLEAGRSFTMNENTWIQPYIRSTAFMAEAQDISLDNGMEAKAGTIKSLQGEVGVNLGMNFDIAGSVIRPYLITAISHEFSDNNRVRINDIYDFINDVSGTTGKYGAGISTQLTPNTGVWAEAIYQKGSNIESPVMGSIGFRINF
;
A
#
# COMPACT_ATOMS: atom_id res chain seq x y z
N VAL A 1 23.53 -22.39 -69.86
CA VAL A 1 23.84 -23.78 -70.29
C VAL A 1 22.50 -24.53 -70.41
N HIS A 2 22.13 -24.91 -71.65
CA HIS A 2 21.01 -25.82 -71.97
C HIS A 2 21.50 -27.25 -72.27
N GLY A 3 22.84 -27.50 -72.28
CA GLY A 3 23.51 -28.75 -72.46
C GLY A 3 24.46 -29.10 -71.33
N ILE A 4 25.65 -29.58 -71.61
CA ILE A 4 26.67 -29.97 -70.65
C ILE A 4 27.81 -28.95 -70.65
N ALA A 5 28.22 -28.45 -69.48
CA ALA A 5 29.45 -27.69 -69.29
C ALA A 5 30.36 -28.44 -68.31
N THR A 6 31.65 -28.52 -68.62
CA THR A 6 32.65 -29.18 -67.77
C THR A 6 33.85 -28.26 -67.56
N ASP A 7 34.49 -28.38 -66.38
CA ASP A 7 35.76 -27.71 -66.06
C ASP A 7 35.68 -26.18 -66.20
N THR A 8 34.58 -25.57 -65.83
CA THR A 8 34.34 -24.11 -65.98
C THR A 8 34.99 -23.35 -64.87
N ILE A 9 35.68 -22.26 -65.18
CA ILE A 9 36.15 -21.26 -64.16
C ILE A 9 35.38 -19.96 -64.37
N ILE A 10 34.67 -19.52 -63.34
CA ILE A 10 33.89 -18.27 -63.32
C ILE A 10 34.70 -17.26 -62.56
N ASN A 11 35.22 -16.23 -63.17
CA ASN A 11 35.96 -15.15 -62.53
C ASN A 11 35.08 -13.91 -62.35
N SER A 12 35.65 -12.85 -61.81
CA SER A 12 34.96 -11.59 -61.52
C SER A 12 34.13 -11.06 -62.69
N GLY A 13 32.86 -10.81 -62.48
CA GLY A 13 31.88 -10.39 -63.49
C GLY A 13 31.39 -11.52 -64.41
N GLY A 14 31.88 -12.73 -64.25
CA GLY A 14 31.41 -13.90 -64.99
C GLY A 14 30.13 -14.49 -64.43
N LEU A 15 29.24 -14.96 -65.31
CA LEU A 15 28.01 -15.65 -64.98
C LEU A 15 27.87 -16.96 -65.72
N GLN A 16 27.62 -18.06 -64.99
CA GLN A 16 27.17 -19.31 -65.55
C GLN A 16 25.75 -19.61 -65.15
N ALA A 17 24.78 -19.59 -66.05
CA ALA A 17 23.41 -19.97 -65.82
C ALA A 17 23.16 -21.39 -66.36
N VAL A 18 22.84 -22.35 -65.49
CA VAL A 18 22.47 -23.73 -65.82
C VAL A 18 20.95 -23.82 -65.83
N SER A 19 20.37 -23.85 -67.00
CA SER A 19 18.91 -23.90 -67.21
C SER A 19 18.35 -25.30 -66.98
N GLY A 20 17.03 -25.41 -66.79
CA GLY A 20 16.37 -26.72 -66.64
C GLY A 20 16.74 -27.67 -67.82
N GLY A 21 17.19 -28.88 -67.46
CA GLY A 21 17.70 -29.86 -68.39
C GLY A 21 19.19 -29.74 -68.78
N GLY A 22 19.88 -28.64 -68.41
CA GLY A 22 21.29 -28.47 -68.49
C GLY A 22 22.09 -29.02 -67.33
N SER A 23 23.37 -29.32 -67.51
CA SER A 23 24.25 -29.74 -66.42
C SER A 23 25.63 -29.01 -66.50
N ALA A 24 26.22 -28.77 -65.36
CA ALA A 24 27.54 -28.26 -65.14
C ALA A 24 28.33 -29.16 -64.19
N THR A 25 29.55 -29.54 -64.54
CA THR A 25 30.40 -30.41 -63.72
C THR A 25 31.79 -29.78 -63.56
N ASN A 26 32.39 -29.91 -62.39
CA ASN A 26 33.69 -29.39 -62.03
C ASN A 26 33.84 -27.88 -62.32
N THR A 27 32.90 -27.06 -61.68
CA THR A 27 32.91 -25.60 -61.82
C THR A 27 33.63 -24.95 -60.65
N THR A 28 34.54 -24.04 -60.92
CA THR A 28 35.18 -23.18 -59.92
C THR A 28 34.60 -21.77 -60.04
N VAL A 29 34.02 -21.27 -58.95
CA VAL A 29 33.46 -19.92 -58.88
C VAL A 29 34.38 -19.06 -58.01
N ASN A 30 35.08 -18.12 -58.64
CA ASN A 30 35.99 -17.20 -57.95
C ASN A 30 35.31 -15.88 -57.57
N GLY A 31 36.00 -15.02 -56.83
CA GLY A 31 35.50 -13.75 -56.35
C GLY A 31 34.87 -12.87 -57.41
N GLY A 32 33.65 -12.47 -57.22
CA GLY A 32 32.81 -11.71 -58.14
C GLY A 32 32.22 -12.53 -59.28
N GLY A 33 32.44 -13.86 -59.33
CA GLY A 33 31.78 -14.79 -60.25
C GLY A 33 30.47 -15.32 -59.65
N GLU A 34 29.52 -15.65 -60.53
CA GLU A 34 28.17 -16.15 -60.10
C GLU A 34 27.79 -17.39 -60.92
N MET A 35 27.28 -18.41 -60.23
CA MET A 35 26.67 -19.59 -60.82
C MET A 35 25.23 -19.71 -60.48
N VAL A 36 24.31 -19.64 -61.43
CA VAL A 36 22.84 -19.79 -61.18
C VAL A 36 22.41 -21.15 -61.70
N VAL A 37 21.79 -21.97 -60.82
CA VAL A 37 21.47 -23.36 -61.12
C VAL A 37 19.96 -23.59 -61.09
N HIS A 38 19.34 -23.77 -62.24
CA HIS A 38 18.02 -24.30 -62.48
C HIS A 38 17.98 -25.71 -63.04
N GLY A 39 19.19 -26.24 -63.44
CA GLY A 39 19.47 -27.58 -63.90
C GLY A 39 20.25 -28.36 -62.84
N ILE A 40 21.31 -29.07 -63.28
CA ILE A 40 22.15 -29.89 -62.41
C ILE A 40 23.57 -29.31 -62.36
N ALA A 41 24.12 -29.11 -61.16
CA ALA A 41 25.51 -28.78 -60.92
C ALA A 41 26.16 -29.89 -60.08
N THR A 42 27.42 -30.31 -60.48
CA THR A 42 28.13 -31.32 -59.70
C THR A 42 29.57 -30.89 -59.52
N ASP A 43 30.19 -31.18 -58.39
CA ASP A 43 31.61 -30.90 -58.12
C ASP A 43 31.93 -29.39 -58.23
N THR A 44 31.20 -28.52 -57.55
CA THR A 44 31.42 -27.07 -57.55
C THR A 44 32.34 -26.64 -56.42
N ILE A 45 33.32 -25.80 -56.71
CA ILE A 45 34.19 -25.13 -55.74
C ILE A 45 33.84 -23.63 -55.74
N ILE A 46 33.43 -23.11 -54.63
CA ILE A 46 33.10 -21.68 -54.44
C ILE A 46 34.18 -21.06 -53.56
N ASN A 47 34.99 -20.19 -54.19
CA ASN A 47 36.05 -19.46 -53.49
C ASN A 47 35.57 -18.10 -52.93
N SER A 48 36.42 -17.44 -52.20
CA SER A 48 36.09 -16.13 -51.54
C SER A 48 35.48 -15.14 -52.54
N GLY A 49 34.29 -14.63 -52.21
CA GLY A 49 33.52 -13.71 -53.06
C GLY A 49 32.76 -14.34 -54.20
N GLY A 50 32.84 -15.66 -54.41
CA GLY A 50 32.05 -16.42 -55.39
C GLY A 50 30.68 -16.77 -54.86
N LEU A 51 29.68 -16.87 -55.75
CA LEU A 51 28.28 -17.21 -55.40
C LEU A 51 27.75 -18.33 -56.27
N GLN A 52 27.15 -19.35 -55.63
CA GLN A 52 26.30 -20.31 -56.35
C GLN A 52 24.87 -20.18 -55.85
N ALA A 53 23.91 -19.90 -56.73
CA ALA A 53 22.48 -19.78 -56.41
C ALA A 53 21.69 -20.94 -57.02
N VAL A 54 21.02 -21.75 -56.20
CA VAL A 54 20.24 -22.92 -56.61
C VAL A 54 18.76 -22.66 -56.39
N SER A 55 17.94 -22.70 -57.45
CA SER A 55 16.51 -22.36 -57.36
C SER A 55 15.71 -23.04 -58.48
N GLY A 56 14.39 -22.88 -58.43
CA GLY A 56 13.49 -23.29 -59.52
C GLY A 56 13.56 -24.76 -59.93
N GLY A 57 13.77 -25.68 -59.00
CA GLY A 57 13.94 -27.11 -59.28
C GLY A 57 15.36 -27.51 -59.62
N GLY A 58 16.31 -26.58 -59.50
CA GLY A 58 17.77 -26.87 -59.73
C GLY A 58 18.33 -27.72 -58.56
N SER A 59 19.38 -28.50 -58.91
CA SER A 59 20.07 -29.35 -57.96
C SER A 59 21.60 -29.15 -58.05
N ALA A 60 22.27 -29.04 -56.91
CA ALA A 60 23.73 -29.04 -56.84
C ALA A 60 24.18 -30.11 -55.83
N THR A 61 25.21 -30.89 -56.28
CA THR A 61 25.77 -31.98 -55.50
C THR A 61 27.31 -31.86 -55.42
N ASN A 62 27.85 -32.22 -54.23
CA ASN A 62 29.29 -32.17 -53.96
C ASN A 62 29.87 -30.75 -54.19
N THR A 63 29.31 -29.78 -53.44
CA THR A 63 29.80 -28.40 -53.49
C THR A 63 30.73 -28.12 -52.30
N THR A 64 31.89 -27.55 -52.56
CA THR A 64 32.80 -27.04 -51.52
C THR A 64 32.71 -25.53 -51.45
N VAL A 65 32.32 -25.01 -50.31
CA VAL A 65 32.21 -23.57 -50.00
C VAL A 65 33.40 -23.16 -49.15
N ASN A 66 34.39 -22.51 -49.76
CA ASN A 66 35.57 -22.01 -49.07
C ASN A 66 35.33 -20.69 -48.36
N GLY A 67 36.25 -20.27 -47.48
CA GLY A 67 36.13 -19.02 -46.71
C GLY A 67 35.82 -17.81 -47.58
N GLY A 68 34.75 -17.11 -47.27
CA GLY A 68 34.21 -15.99 -48.07
C GLY A 68 33.38 -16.38 -49.28
N GLY A 69 33.23 -17.68 -49.60
CA GLY A 69 32.32 -18.20 -50.63
C GLY A 69 30.90 -18.35 -50.08
N HIS A 70 29.90 -18.29 -50.97
CA HIS A 70 28.49 -18.33 -50.59
C HIS A 70 27.68 -19.26 -51.53
N GLN A 71 26.98 -20.23 -50.93
CA GLN A 71 25.99 -21.03 -51.63
C GLN A 71 24.59 -20.67 -51.09
N SER A 72 23.68 -20.26 -51.97
CA SER A 72 22.29 -19.94 -51.64
C SER A 72 21.34 -20.95 -52.26
N VAL A 73 20.44 -21.48 -51.44
CA VAL A 73 19.40 -22.43 -51.84
C VAL A 73 18.04 -21.79 -51.61
N TYR A 74 17.36 -21.44 -52.68
CA TYR A 74 16.04 -20.80 -52.64
C TYR A 74 14.93 -21.86 -52.72
N ILE A 75 13.69 -21.38 -52.66
CA ILE A 75 12.51 -22.24 -52.76
C ILE A 75 12.60 -23.19 -53.97
N SER A 76 12.27 -24.46 -53.73
CA SER A 76 12.36 -25.54 -54.72
C SER A 76 13.79 -25.86 -55.22
N GLY A 77 14.83 -25.22 -54.70
CA GLY A 77 16.21 -25.62 -54.91
C GLY A 77 16.60 -26.75 -53.97
N SER A 78 17.54 -27.61 -54.41
CA SER A 78 18.04 -28.73 -53.63
C SER A 78 19.55 -28.85 -53.72
N VAL A 79 20.22 -29.02 -52.59
CA VAL A 79 21.66 -29.32 -52.56
C VAL A 79 21.94 -30.56 -51.74
N ALA A 80 23.00 -31.28 -52.14
CA ALA A 80 23.47 -32.45 -51.39
C ALA A 80 25.00 -32.45 -51.31
N GLU A 81 25.53 -33.05 -50.24
CA GLU A 81 26.98 -33.18 -50.03
C GLU A 81 27.71 -31.83 -50.10
N THR A 82 27.16 -30.78 -49.47
CA THR A 82 27.81 -29.48 -49.36
C THR A 82 28.78 -29.48 -48.17
N ASN A 83 30.06 -29.15 -48.47
CA ASN A 83 31.11 -28.94 -47.47
C ASN A 83 31.26 -27.44 -47.19
N ILE A 84 30.93 -26.97 -46.01
CA ILE A 84 31.12 -25.58 -45.61
C ILE A 84 32.40 -25.48 -44.82
N ASN A 85 33.44 -24.87 -45.41
CA ASN A 85 34.70 -24.64 -44.73
C ASN A 85 34.67 -23.37 -43.87
N SER A 86 35.67 -23.21 -43.00
CA SER A 86 35.78 -22.03 -42.14
C SER A 86 35.65 -20.72 -42.93
N GLY A 87 34.72 -19.86 -42.52
CA GLY A 87 34.40 -18.59 -43.20
C GLY A 87 33.55 -18.73 -44.47
N GLY A 88 33.22 -19.93 -44.93
CA GLY A 88 32.22 -20.17 -45.98
C GLY A 88 30.80 -20.13 -45.43
N MET A 89 29.83 -19.88 -46.33
CA MET A 89 28.41 -19.76 -45.91
C MET A 89 27.49 -20.58 -46.83
N LEU A 90 26.62 -21.40 -46.19
CA LEU A 90 25.47 -22.01 -46.85
C LEU A 90 24.21 -21.32 -46.35
N GLN A 91 23.42 -20.74 -47.24
CA GLN A 91 22.11 -20.18 -46.95
C GLN A 91 21.01 -21.06 -47.52
N VAL A 92 20.06 -21.49 -46.71
CA VAL A 92 18.90 -22.28 -47.16
C VAL A 92 17.63 -21.57 -46.77
N GLU A 93 16.89 -21.07 -47.73
CA GLU A 93 15.61 -20.38 -47.49
C GLU A 93 14.46 -21.37 -47.27
N GLY A 94 13.35 -20.87 -46.73
CA GLY A 94 12.13 -21.66 -46.57
C GLY A 94 11.66 -22.31 -47.86
N GLY A 95 11.45 -23.62 -47.84
CA GLY A 95 11.09 -24.41 -49.02
C GLY A 95 12.27 -24.83 -49.88
N GLY A 96 13.52 -24.46 -49.55
CA GLY A 96 14.75 -25.04 -50.07
C GLY A 96 15.16 -26.27 -49.27
N SER A 97 16.02 -27.12 -49.84
CA SER A 97 16.51 -28.31 -49.15
C SER A 97 18.04 -28.48 -49.30
N ALA A 98 18.68 -28.94 -48.22
CA ALA A 98 20.07 -29.28 -48.18
C ALA A 98 20.27 -30.59 -47.42
N SER A 99 20.89 -31.59 -48.02
CA SER A 99 21.11 -32.89 -47.40
C SER A 99 22.60 -33.24 -47.37
N GLN A 100 22.98 -34.07 -46.36
CA GLN A 100 24.37 -34.52 -46.22
C GLN A 100 25.38 -33.33 -46.17
N VAL A 101 24.96 -32.24 -45.50
CA VAL A 101 25.82 -31.07 -45.30
C VAL A 101 26.92 -31.41 -44.31
N THR A 102 28.16 -31.09 -44.64
CA THR A 102 29.28 -31.10 -43.68
C THR A 102 29.61 -29.67 -43.29
N GLN A 103 29.26 -29.28 -42.09
CA GLN A 103 29.62 -27.97 -41.53
C GLN A 103 30.92 -28.13 -40.72
N ASN A 104 32.05 -27.73 -41.33
CA ASN A 104 33.32 -27.71 -40.63
C ASN A 104 33.37 -26.53 -39.65
N SER A 105 34.22 -26.62 -38.62
CA SER A 105 34.43 -25.57 -37.63
C SER A 105 34.66 -24.22 -38.29
N GLY A 106 33.88 -23.21 -37.90
CA GLY A 106 33.90 -21.87 -38.46
C GLY A 106 33.10 -21.70 -39.78
N GLY A 107 32.41 -22.73 -40.24
CA GLY A 107 31.48 -22.62 -41.37
C GLY A 107 30.10 -22.09 -40.93
N ALA A 108 29.52 -21.18 -41.71
CA ALA A 108 28.25 -20.56 -41.42
C ALA A 108 27.06 -21.26 -42.12
N LEU A 109 26.03 -21.63 -41.34
CA LEU A 109 24.73 -22.05 -41.85
C LEU A 109 23.67 -20.98 -41.54
N VAL A 110 23.02 -20.47 -42.60
CA VAL A 110 21.95 -19.46 -42.49
C VAL A 110 20.65 -20.09 -42.96
N THR A 111 19.65 -20.19 -42.11
CA THR A 111 18.40 -20.88 -42.45
C THR A 111 17.25 -20.53 -41.52
N ASN A 112 16.09 -21.10 -41.80
CA ASN A 112 14.93 -21.03 -40.91
C ASN A 112 14.28 -22.42 -40.77
N THR A 113 13.41 -22.55 -39.81
CA THR A 113 12.77 -23.84 -39.45
C THR A 113 11.74 -24.34 -40.49
N SER A 114 11.42 -23.59 -41.55
CA SER A 114 10.60 -24.10 -42.69
C SER A 114 11.40 -24.73 -43.80
N SER A 115 12.72 -24.66 -43.74
CA SER A 115 13.61 -25.39 -44.67
C SER A 115 13.73 -26.87 -44.29
N VAL A 116 14.33 -27.66 -45.19
CA VAL A 116 14.72 -29.06 -44.92
C VAL A 116 16.21 -29.15 -44.99
N VAL A 117 16.88 -29.36 -43.89
CA VAL A 117 18.33 -29.43 -43.80
C VAL A 117 18.75 -30.61 -42.94
N ASN A 118 19.78 -31.36 -43.39
CA ASN A 118 20.44 -32.35 -42.54
C ASN A 118 21.92 -32.44 -42.85
N GLY A 119 22.69 -32.86 -41.89
CA GLY A 119 24.12 -32.97 -42.03
C GLY A 119 24.82 -33.31 -40.72
N THR A 120 26.13 -33.01 -40.71
CA THR A 120 27.01 -33.16 -39.56
C THR A 120 27.77 -31.87 -39.27
N ASN A 121 27.94 -31.55 -38.01
CA ASN A 121 28.80 -30.48 -37.48
C ASN A 121 29.71 -31.02 -36.38
N ASP A 122 30.46 -30.17 -35.71
CA ASP A 122 31.36 -30.59 -34.60
C ASP A 122 30.61 -31.23 -33.40
N LYS A 123 29.30 -31.05 -33.32
CA LYS A 123 28.44 -31.64 -32.26
C LYS A 123 27.81 -32.98 -32.68
N GLY A 124 27.98 -33.39 -33.94
CA GLY A 124 27.39 -34.60 -34.49
C GLY A 124 26.33 -34.31 -35.55
N SER A 125 25.37 -35.21 -35.72
CA SER A 125 24.31 -35.05 -36.71
C SER A 125 23.33 -33.93 -36.30
N PHE A 126 22.99 -33.07 -37.26
CA PHE A 126 21.98 -32.03 -37.12
C PHE A 126 20.89 -32.14 -38.19
N SER A 127 19.73 -31.61 -37.91
CA SER A 127 18.63 -31.61 -38.89
C SER A 127 17.61 -30.49 -38.64
N ILE A 128 16.97 -30.04 -39.71
CA ILE A 128 15.71 -29.29 -39.71
C ILE A 128 14.72 -30.05 -40.57
N ILE A 129 13.62 -30.49 -39.94
CA ILE A 129 12.56 -31.23 -40.63
C ILE A 129 11.21 -30.99 -39.91
N GLY A 130 10.17 -30.68 -40.67
CA GLY A 130 8.82 -30.50 -40.12
C GLY A 130 8.74 -29.43 -39.05
N GLY A 131 9.44 -28.32 -39.19
CA GLY A 131 9.45 -27.24 -38.23
C GLY A 131 10.31 -27.45 -36.97
N ARG A 132 11.15 -28.50 -36.97
CA ARG A 132 12.02 -28.87 -35.85
C ARG A 132 13.48 -28.80 -36.25
N ALA A 133 14.21 -27.90 -35.65
CA ALA A 133 15.66 -27.82 -35.75
C ALA A 133 16.30 -28.55 -34.57
N THR A 134 17.29 -29.41 -34.83
CA THR A 134 17.94 -30.21 -33.77
C THR A 134 19.45 -30.16 -33.94
N ASN A 135 20.17 -29.99 -32.83
CA ASN A 135 21.63 -30.03 -32.74
C ASN A 135 22.35 -29.05 -33.71
N MET A 136 21.75 -27.85 -33.86
CA MET A 136 22.30 -26.81 -34.74
C MET A 136 23.55 -26.16 -34.13
N LEU A 137 24.52 -25.80 -34.97
CA LEU A 137 25.68 -24.98 -34.62
C LEU A 137 25.65 -23.69 -35.45
N LEU A 138 25.53 -22.55 -34.77
CA LEU A 138 25.46 -21.22 -35.38
C LEU A 138 26.71 -20.43 -34.99
N GLU A 139 27.61 -20.21 -35.96
CA GLU A 139 28.86 -19.47 -35.71
C GLU A 139 29.26 -18.67 -36.95
N ASN A 140 30.14 -17.68 -36.78
CA ASN A 140 30.73 -16.88 -37.86
C ASN A 140 29.72 -16.29 -38.86
N GLY A 141 28.58 -15.80 -38.40
CA GLY A 141 27.49 -15.32 -39.24
C GLY A 141 26.40 -16.36 -39.49
N GLY A 142 26.51 -17.55 -38.90
CA GLY A 142 25.43 -18.53 -38.87
C GLY A 142 24.17 -17.95 -38.25
N TYR A 143 23.02 -18.26 -38.84
CA TYR A 143 21.74 -17.66 -38.43
C TYR A 143 20.61 -18.69 -38.53
N LEU A 144 19.88 -18.88 -37.47
CA LEU A 144 18.65 -19.69 -37.45
C LEU A 144 17.44 -18.86 -37.01
N THR A 145 16.41 -18.81 -37.86
CA THR A 145 15.11 -18.29 -37.48
C THR A 145 14.18 -19.44 -37.07
N VAL A 146 13.70 -19.42 -35.83
CA VAL A 146 12.66 -20.33 -35.35
C VAL A 146 11.30 -19.63 -35.54
N LEU A 147 10.51 -20.15 -36.46
CA LEU A 147 9.24 -19.56 -36.83
C LEU A 147 8.12 -19.89 -35.81
N ASP A 148 6.99 -19.23 -35.97
CA ASP A 148 5.80 -19.53 -35.20
C ASP A 148 5.38 -21.01 -35.27
N SER A 149 5.03 -21.59 -34.14
CA SER A 149 4.67 -23.01 -33.99
C SER A 149 5.80 -24.00 -34.29
N HIS A 150 7.04 -23.51 -34.51
CA HIS A 150 8.21 -24.32 -34.70
C HIS A 150 9.10 -24.38 -33.46
N GLN A 151 10.11 -25.23 -33.48
CA GLN A 151 11.01 -25.40 -32.32
C GLN A 151 12.48 -25.62 -32.75
N ALA A 152 13.38 -25.24 -31.80
CA ALA A 152 14.80 -25.60 -31.90
C ALA A 152 15.23 -26.31 -30.61
N SER A 153 15.94 -27.44 -30.76
CA SER A 153 16.44 -28.23 -29.64
C SER A 153 17.97 -28.39 -29.76
N ASP A 154 18.62 -28.30 -28.58
CA ASP A 154 20.07 -28.58 -28.48
C ASP A 154 20.92 -27.72 -29.45
N THR A 155 20.60 -26.42 -29.49
CA THR A 155 21.28 -25.44 -30.34
C THR A 155 22.47 -24.81 -29.61
N GLU A 156 23.62 -24.74 -30.31
CA GLU A 156 24.76 -23.96 -29.85
C GLU A 156 24.93 -22.71 -30.73
N VAL A 157 25.01 -21.57 -30.08
CA VAL A 157 25.25 -20.28 -30.75
C VAL A 157 26.64 -19.81 -30.35
N GLY A 158 27.55 -19.94 -31.26
CA GLY A 158 28.94 -19.53 -31.11
C GLY A 158 29.15 -18.05 -31.42
N SER A 159 30.43 -17.66 -31.49
CA SER A 159 30.81 -16.27 -31.76
C SER A 159 30.25 -15.77 -33.09
N ASN A 160 29.59 -14.62 -33.05
CA ASN A 160 28.89 -13.99 -34.19
C ASN A 160 27.79 -14.87 -34.84
N GLY A 161 27.31 -15.91 -34.13
CA GLY A 161 26.10 -16.63 -34.50
C GLY A 161 24.85 -15.94 -33.94
N THR A 162 23.73 -16.15 -34.62
CA THR A 162 22.43 -15.56 -34.22
C THR A 162 21.32 -16.61 -34.18
N LEU A 163 20.62 -16.70 -33.09
CA LEU A 163 19.37 -17.43 -32.93
C LEU A 163 18.22 -16.43 -32.80
N ASP A 164 17.36 -16.39 -33.80
CA ASP A 164 16.20 -15.51 -33.87
C ASP A 164 14.92 -16.31 -33.66
N VAL A 165 14.21 -16.03 -32.60
CA VAL A 165 13.00 -16.76 -32.22
C VAL A 165 11.77 -15.87 -32.41
N HIS A 166 10.96 -16.21 -33.39
CA HIS A 166 9.70 -15.51 -33.62
C HIS A 166 8.68 -15.85 -32.52
N ASN A 167 7.71 -14.97 -32.33
CA ASN A 167 6.60 -15.22 -31.40
C ASN A 167 5.91 -16.55 -31.75
N GLY A 168 5.75 -17.42 -30.76
CA GLY A 168 5.22 -18.78 -30.93
C GLY A 168 6.30 -19.84 -31.24
N GLY A 169 7.55 -19.44 -31.54
CA GLY A 169 8.69 -20.36 -31.62
C GLY A 169 9.17 -20.80 -30.24
N VAL A 170 9.63 -22.05 -30.09
CA VAL A 170 9.98 -22.65 -28.81
C VAL A 170 11.41 -23.20 -28.81
N LEU A 171 12.16 -22.88 -27.75
CA LEU A 171 13.46 -23.47 -27.47
C LEU A 171 13.26 -24.69 -26.53
N ARG A 172 13.87 -25.82 -26.88
CA ARG A 172 13.87 -27.08 -26.15
C ARG A 172 15.28 -27.64 -25.97
N GLY A 173 15.40 -28.69 -25.17
CA GLY A 173 16.71 -29.25 -24.85
C GLY A 173 17.66 -28.19 -24.27
N THR A 174 18.90 -28.17 -24.64
CA THR A 174 19.89 -27.20 -24.17
C THR A 174 20.30 -26.23 -25.30
N THR A 175 19.97 -24.94 -25.11
CA THR A 175 20.46 -23.87 -25.98
C THR A 175 21.66 -23.21 -25.30
N ILE A 176 22.84 -23.34 -25.88
CA ILE A 176 24.11 -22.79 -25.36
C ILE A 176 24.41 -21.50 -26.11
N LEU A 177 24.66 -20.44 -25.40
CA LEU A 177 25.03 -19.12 -25.88
C LEU A 177 26.46 -18.81 -25.44
N LEU A 178 27.40 -18.85 -26.37
CA LEU A 178 28.82 -18.56 -26.12
C LEU A 178 29.11 -17.05 -26.26
N ASP A 179 30.33 -16.64 -25.98
CA ASP A 179 30.73 -15.23 -26.09
C ASP A 179 30.46 -14.66 -27.50
N LYS A 180 29.92 -13.45 -27.55
CA LYS A 180 29.48 -12.72 -28.75
C LYS A 180 28.37 -13.41 -29.57
N SER A 181 27.70 -14.40 -29.01
CA SER A 181 26.46 -14.94 -29.56
C SER A 181 25.28 -13.96 -29.41
N ILE A 182 24.30 -14.08 -30.29
CA ILE A 182 23.09 -13.24 -30.27
C ILE A 182 21.87 -14.15 -30.19
N LEU A 183 21.08 -13.93 -29.13
CA LEU A 183 19.71 -14.39 -29.02
C LEU A 183 18.77 -13.20 -29.22
N THR A 184 17.84 -13.31 -30.15
CA THR A 184 16.88 -12.23 -30.45
C THR A 184 15.47 -12.79 -30.65
N GLY A 185 14.47 -11.90 -30.67
CA GLY A 185 13.06 -12.20 -30.82
C GLY A 185 12.22 -11.37 -29.87
N ASP A 186 11.00 -11.00 -30.26
CA ASP A 186 10.10 -10.20 -29.41
C ASP A 186 9.60 -11.00 -28.19
N VAL A 187 9.28 -12.27 -28.41
CA VAL A 187 8.89 -13.22 -27.37
C VAL A 187 9.64 -14.53 -27.59
N VAL A 188 10.59 -14.82 -26.73
CA VAL A 188 11.32 -16.07 -26.70
C VAL A 188 10.72 -17.00 -25.66
N THR A 189 10.17 -18.13 -26.11
CA THR A 189 9.65 -19.18 -25.22
C THR A 189 10.72 -20.25 -25.03
N ASN A 190 11.22 -20.37 -23.79
CA ASN A 190 12.19 -21.39 -23.40
C ASN A 190 11.50 -22.48 -22.54
N GLU A 191 11.39 -23.69 -23.06
CA GLU A 191 10.90 -24.86 -22.34
C GLU A 191 12.03 -25.86 -21.99
N GLY A 192 13.26 -25.53 -22.37
CA GLY A 192 14.46 -26.29 -22.08
C GLY A 192 15.41 -25.55 -21.14
N THR A 193 16.70 -25.74 -21.33
CA THR A 193 17.76 -25.03 -20.63
C THR A 193 18.37 -23.98 -21.53
N LEU A 194 18.26 -22.71 -21.18
CA LEU A 194 18.97 -21.62 -21.85
C LEU A 194 20.24 -21.32 -21.06
N TYR A 195 21.40 -21.54 -21.68
CA TYR A 195 22.68 -21.58 -21.02
C TYR A 195 23.64 -20.52 -21.57
N PHE A 196 23.85 -19.44 -20.81
CA PHE A 196 24.86 -18.42 -21.09
C PHE A 196 26.19 -18.85 -20.50
N PHE A 197 27.18 -19.08 -21.37
CA PHE A 197 28.47 -19.58 -20.96
C PHE A 197 29.60 -18.60 -21.32
N ASN A 198 30.27 -18.06 -20.28
CA ASN A 198 31.41 -17.14 -20.38
C ASN A 198 31.20 -15.93 -21.31
N ASN A 199 29.96 -15.44 -21.41
CA ASN A 199 29.67 -14.25 -22.19
C ASN A 199 30.27 -13.02 -21.53
N SER A 200 31.01 -12.19 -22.27
CA SER A 200 31.61 -10.97 -21.72
C SER A 200 30.58 -9.86 -21.51
N ASN A 201 29.57 -9.75 -22.36
CA ASN A 201 28.48 -8.73 -22.23
C ASN A 201 27.28 -9.15 -23.09
N ALA A 202 26.63 -10.26 -22.77
CA ALA A 202 25.39 -10.63 -23.44
C ALA A 202 24.24 -9.70 -23.02
N THR A 203 23.34 -9.40 -23.96
CA THR A 203 22.16 -8.59 -23.69
C THR A 203 20.91 -9.24 -24.26
N PHE A 204 19.79 -9.16 -23.51
CA PHE A 204 18.47 -9.54 -23.99
C PHE A 204 17.44 -8.55 -23.50
N ALA A 205 16.71 -7.90 -24.41
CA ALA A 205 15.89 -6.72 -24.11
C ALA A 205 14.38 -6.93 -24.22
N ASN A 206 13.93 -8.15 -24.60
CA ASN A 206 12.53 -8.43 -24.89
C ASN A 206 11.89 -9.40 -23.84
N ILE A 207 10.90 -10.14 -24.25
CA ILE A 207 10.19 -11.10 -23.39
C ILE A 207 10.87 -12.46 -23.46
N LEU A 208 11.35 -12.97 -22.33
CA LEU A 208 11.81 -14.34 -22.16
C LEU A 208 10.88 -15.06 -21.18
N THR A 209 10.19 -16.07 -21.65
CA THR A 209 9.20 -16.80 -20.87
C THR A 209 9.31 -18.31 -21.08
N GLY A 210 8.60 -19.11 -20.29
CA GLY A 210 8.48 -20.55 -20.46
C GLY A 210 8.74 -21.35 -19.19
N THR A 211 8.56 -22.64 -19.30
CA THR A 211 8.70 -23.61 -18.20
C THR A 211 10.14 -24.07 -17.98
N GLY A 212 11.05 -23.66 -18.86
CA GLY A 212 12.46 -23.99 -18.79
C GLY A 212 13.23 -23.25 -17.71
N ASN A 213 14.52 -23.47 -17.69
CA ASN A 213 15.45 -22.79 -16.78
C ASN A 213 16.53 -22.01 -17.53
N LEU A 214 17.18 -21.10 -16.81
CA LEU A 214 18.26 -20.27 -17.30
C LEU A 214 19.52 -20.52 -16.45
N ILE A 215 20.67 -20.70 -17.10
CA ILE A 215 21.96 -20.84 -16.44
C ILE A 215 22.89 -19.72 -16.92
N GLN A 216 23.50 -19.01 -15.99
CA GLN A 216 24.63 -18.12 -16.22
C GLN A 216 25.89 -18.72 -15.60
N GLU A 217 26.80 -19.15 -16.40
CA GLU A 217 28.13 -19.65 -15.98
C GLU A 217 29.23 -18.73 -16.44
N GLY A 218 29.96 -18.15 -15.50
CA GLY A 218 30.98 -17.14 -15.80
C GLY A 218 30.38 -15.94 -16.55
N GLY A 219 31.21 -15.00 -16.93
CA GLY A 219 30.82 -13.85 -17.72
C GLY A 219 29.69 -13.01 -17.17
N SER A 220 28.97 -12.26 -18.02
CA SER A 220 27.89 -11.39 -17.60
C SER A 220 26.76 -11.30 -18.65
N THR A 221 25.52 -11.20 -18.17
CA THR A 221 24.35 -11.00 -19.02
C THR A 221 23.46 -9.89 -18.44
N LEU A 222 22.97 -9.00 -19.31
CA LEU A 222 22.03 -7.95 -18.99
C LEU A 222 20.66 -8.27 -19.61
N PHE A 223 19.65 -8.36 -18.75
CA PHE A 223 18.25 -8.53 -19.17
C PHE A 223 17.46 -7.25 -18.92
N SER A 224 16.59 -6.91 -19.87
CA SER A 224 15.58 -5.87 -19.72
C SER A 224 14.27 -6.32 -20.36
N GLY A 225 13.14 -5.72 -19.97
CA GLY A 225 11.82 -6.14 -20.48
C GLY A 225 11.08 -7.06 -19.50
N LEU A 226 10.85 -8.33 -19.87
CA LEU A 226 10.16 -9.31 -19.04
C LEU A 226 10.91 -10.64 -19.01
N LEU A 227 11.10 -11.20 -17.82
CA LEU A 227 11.71 -12.51 -17.60
C LEU A 227 10.81 -13.37 -16.71
N SER A 228 10.35 -14.50 -17.24
CA SER A 228 9.58 -15.49 -16.46
C SER A 228 10.06 -16.90 -16.81
N GLN A 229 10.76 -17.55 -15.87
CA GLN A 229 11.28 -18.90 -16.04
C GLN A 229 10.87 -19.78 -14.87
N ASP A 230 9.90 -20.67 -15.10
CA ASP A 230 9.35 -21.52 -14.02
C ASP A 230 10.38 -22.53 -13.49
N GLY A 231 11.30 -22.99 -14.32
CA GLY A 231 12.41 -23.85 -13.93
C GLY A 231 13.51 -23.17 -13.13
N GLY A 232 13.43 -21.84 -13.00
CA GLY A 232 14.35 -21.03 -12.23
C GLY A 232 15.61 -20.58 -12.97
N ILE A 233 16.48 -19.90 -12.21
CA ILE A 233 17.74 -19.34 -12.70
C ILE A 233 18.87 -19.86 -11.82
N LEU A 234 19.97 -20.31 -12.45
CA LEU A 234 21.19 -20.72 -11.77
C LEU A 234 22.33 -19.78 -12.16
N LEU A 235 22.94 -19.13 -11.16
CA LEU A 235 24.19 -18.38 -11.33
C LEU A 235 25.34 -19.21 -10.75
N LYS A 236 26.38 -19.48 -11.55
CA LYS A 236 27.53 -20.30 -11.11
C LYS A 236 28.86 -19.83 -11.67
N SER A 237 29.95 -20.32 -11.10
CA SER A 237 31.33 -20.09 -11.58
C SER A 237 31.67 -18.61 -11.81
N GLY A 238 31.26 -17.72 -10.86
CA GLY A 238 31.51 -16.28 -10.98
C GLY A 238 30.63 -15.54 -11.97
N GLY A 239 29.59 -16.18 -12.49
CA GLY A 239 28.64 -15.54 -13.40
C GLY A 239 27.93 -14.33 -12.78
N ALA A 240 27.76 -13.27 -13.59
CA ALA A 240 27.05 -12.06 -13.21
C ALA A 240 25.78 -11.87 -14.06
N MET A 241 24.70 -11.49 -13.42
CA MET A 241 23.43 -11.17 -14.07
C MET A 241 22.95 -9.79 -13.63
N THR A 242 22.64 -8.93 -14.59
CA THR A 242 22.01 -7.64 -14.33
C THR A 242 20.59 -7.63 -14.89
N MET A 243 19.63 -7.34 -14.05
CA MET A 243 18.25 -7.08 -14.40
C MET A 243 18.04 -5.56 -14.38
N ASN A 244 17.77 -4.95 -15.53
CA ASN A 244 17.69 -3.51 -15.69
C ASN A 244 16.35 -3.11 -16.31
N ALA A 245 15.55 -2.34 -15.61
CA ALA A 245 14.18 -2.00 -16.02
C ALA A 245 13.36 -3.25 -16.39
N LEU A 246 13.52 -4.32 -15.62
CA LEU A 246 12.97 -5.64 -15.89
C LEU A 246 11.88 -6.00 -14.89
N THR A 247 10.81 -6.65 -15.36
CA THR A 247 9.91 -7.40 -14.49
C THR A 247 10.26 -8.88 -14.59
N ALA A 248 10.70 -9.47 -13.48
CA ALA A 248 11.15 -10.85 -13.43
C ALA A 248 10.34 -11.69 -12.44
N LYS A 249 10.01 -12.91 -12.84
CA LYS A 249 9.43 -13.94 -11.97
C LYS A 249 10.24 -15.24 -12.14
N ALA A 250 11.04 -15.54 -11.15
CA ALA A 250 11.85 -16.76 -11.12
C ALA A 250 12.42 -16.98 -9.72
N ASN A 251 12.61 -18.25 -9.34
CA ASN A 251 13.45 -18.62 -8.22
C ASN A 251 14.90 -18.70 -8.68
N LEU A 252 15.82 -18.17 -7.87
CA LEU A 252 17.25 -18.19 -8.19
C LEU A 252 18.01 -19.10 -7.24
N THR A 253 18.96 -19.84 -7.82
CA THR A 253 20.02 -20.53 -7.09
C THR A 253 21.35 -19.88 -7.46
N THR A 254 22.15 -19.49 -6.47
CA THR A 254 23.41 -18.77 -6.68
C THR A 254 24.56 -19.48 -6.00
N GLN A 255 25.74 -19.41 -6.55
CA GLN A 255 26.98 -19.97 -5.99
C GLN A 255 27.89 -18.84 -5.45
N PRO A 256 28.84 -19.14 -4.58
CA PRO A 256 29.85 -18.17 -4.16
C PRO A 256 30.56 -17.50 -5.31
N GLY A 257 30.77 -16.18 -5.21
CA GLY A 257 31.44 -15.37 -6.24
C GLY A 257 30.54 -14.95 -7.40
N THR A 258 29.24 -15.35 -7.41
CA THR A 258 28.27 -14.85 -8.39
C THR A 258 27.60 -13.57 -7.88
N ILE A 259 27.15 -12.72 -8.80
CA ILE A 259 26.50 -11.43 -8.49
C ILE A 259 25.23 -11.29 -9.29
N LEU A 260 24.12 -11.06 -8.58
CA LEU A 260 22.85 -10.60 -9.15
C LEU A 260 22.68 -9.11 -8.87
N THR A 261 22.46 -8.32 -9.92
CA THR A 261 22.16 -6.88 -9.77
C THR A 261 20.75 -6.57 -10.27
N LEU A 262 19.95 -5.96 -9.42
CA LEU A 262 18.65 -5.37 -9.77
C LEU A 262 18.83 -3.86 -9.88
N ASP A 263 18.51 -3.27 -11.03
CA ASP A 263 18.74 -1.85 -11.29
C ASP A 263 17.56 -1.22 -12.05
N ASN A 264 17.43 0.10 -11.93
CA ASN A 264 16.52 0.92 -12.73
C ASN A 264 15.06 0.46 -12.63
N SER A 265 14.51 0.43 -11.41
CA SER A 265 13.12 0.06 -11.13
C SER A 265 12.76 -1.39 -11.51
N THR A 266 13.73 -2.28 -11.50
CA THR A 266 13.50 -3.72 -11.71
C THR A 266 12.65 -4.29 -10.58
N ILE A 267 11.72 -5.18 -10.92
CA ILE A 267 10.91 -5.95 -9.99
C ILE A 267 11.24 -7.42 -10.15
N LEU A 268 11.80 -8.04 -9.12
CA LEU A 268 12.05 -9.48 -9.07
C LEU A 268 11.09 -10.13 -8.08
N THR A 269 10.33 -11.12 -8.51
CA THR A 269 9.49 -11.95 -7.63
C THR A 269 10.02 -13.38 -7.60
N GLY A 270 10.34 -13.88 -6.42
CA GLY A 270 10.85 -15.22 -6.20
C GLY A 270 11.87 -15.28 -5.06
N ARG A 271 12.24 -16.50 -4.69
CA ARG A 271 13.26 -16.74 -3.66
C ARG A 271 14.66 -16.75 -4.26
N ILE A 272 15.65 -16.42 -3.45
CA ILE A 272 17.08 -16.59 -3.76
C ILE A 272 17.69 -17.51 -2.71
N ILE A 273 18.34 -18.58 -3.15
CA ILE A 273 19.03 -19.55 -2.27
C ILE A 273 20.42 -19.85 -2.80
N GLY A 274 21.25 -20.43 -1.97
CA GLY A 274 22.50 -21.02 -2.39
C GLY A 274 22.37 -22.49 -2.74
N ASP A 275 23.47 -23.07 -3.21
CA ASP A 275 23.63 -24.51 -3.34
C ASP A 275 24.51 -25.09 -2.24
N ARG A 276 25.00 -26.32 -2.41
CA ARG A 276 25.86 -26.98 -1.41
C ARG A 276 27.22 -26.31 -1.24
N THR A 277 27.66 -25.46 -2.16
CA THR A 277 28.94 -24.76 -2.11
C THR A 277 28.86 -23.42 -1.40
N GLY A 278 27.65 -22.87 -1.25
CA GLY A 278 27.37 -21.59 -0.62
C GLY A 278 26.38 -20.76 -1.43
N VAL A 279 26.46 -19.45 -1.28
CA VAL A 279 25.51 -18.50 -1.88
C VAL A 279 26.26 -17.29 -2.44
N GLY A 280 25.71 -16.67 -3.49
CA GLY A 280 26.25 -15.48 -4.14
C GLY A 280 25.79 -14.17 -3.53
N ASP A 281 26.22 -13.07 -4.14
CA ASP A 281 25.93 -11.70 -3.73
C ASP A 281 24.77 -11.11 -4.53
N VAL A 282 24.07 -10.17 -3.88
CA VAL A 282 22.95 -9.44 -4.52
C VAL A 282 23.13 -7.94 -4.30
N VAL A 283 22.91 -7.18 -5.36
CA VAL A 283 22.90 -5.72 -5.36
C VAL A 283 21.50 -5.25 -5.77
N ILE A 284 20.86 -4.41 -4.97
CA ILE A 284 19.55 -3.82 -5.29
C ILE A 284 19.69 -2.30 -5.30
N LYS A 285 19.53 -1.69 -6.47
CA LYS A 285 19.72 -0.24 -6.65
C LYS A 285 18.67 0.37 -7.58
N GLY A 286 18.71 1.69 -7.74
CA GLY A 286 17.87 2.38 -8.70
C GLY A 286 16.37 2.18 -8.46
N SER A 287 15.90 2.20 -7.21
CA SER A 287 14.50 1.99 -6.82
C SER A 287 13.93 0.61 -7.20
N SER A 288 14.81 -0.40 -7.35
CA SER A 288 14.39 -1.77 -7.64
C SER A 288 13.80 -2.45 -6.42
N VAL A 289 12.93 -3.44 -6.66
CA VAL A 289 12.21 -4.17 -5.63
C VAL A 289 12.41 -5.67 -5.80
N TRP A 290 12.78 -6.34 -4.73
CA TRP A 290 12.78 -7.79 -4.63
C TRP A 290 11.64 -8.28 -3.75
N HIS A 291 10.62 -8.92 -4.34
CA HIS A 291 9.52 -9.58 -3.64
C HIS A 291 9.93 -10.99 -3.21
N LEU A 292 10.06 -11.16 -1.90
CA LEU A 292 10.42 -12.43 -1.27
C LEU A 292 9.16 -13.28 -1.05
N GLU A 293 9.02 -14.36 -1.79
CA GLU A 293 7.87 -15.29 -1.61
C GLU A 293 8.12 -16.35 -0.52
N SER A 294 9.36 -16.63 -0.19
CA SER A 294 9.75 -17.63 0.81
C SER A 294 11.17 -17.39 1.33
N ASP A 295 11.58 -18.14 2.34
CA ASP A 295 12.91 -18.06 2.94
C ASP A 295 14.00 -17.99 1.88
N SER A 296 14.88 -17.00 2.04
CA SER A 296 15.96 -16.71 1.09
C SER A 296 17.28 -16.50 1.81
N THR A 297 18.38 -16.77 1.09
CA THR A 297 19.73 -16.64 1.61
C THR A 297 20.61 -15.93 0.58
N VAL A 298 21.42 -14.97 1.03
CA VAL A 298 22.36 -14.20 0.21
C VAL A 298 23.67 -14.03 1.00
N SER A 299 24.81 -14.07 0.33
CA SER A 299 26.12 -13.86 0.97
C SER A 299 26.26 -12.40 1.41
N THR A 300 26.32 -11.49 0.47
CA THR A 300 26.33 -10.04 0.71
C THR A 300 25.16 -9.38 0.02
N LEU A 301 24.36 -8.64 0.75
CA LEU A 301 23.34 -7.77 0.18
C LEU A 301 23.82 -6.31 0.25
N THR A 302 23.96 -5.69 -0.92
CA THR A 302 24.25 -4.26 -1.04
C THR A 302 23.03 -3.53 -1.58
N MET A 303 22.60 -2.50 -0.88
CA MET A 303 21.43 -1.72 -1.27
C MET A 303 21.81 -0.26 -1.54
N ASP A 304 21.27 0.30 -2.62
CA ASP A 304 21.36 1.72 -2.95
C ASP A 304 19.96 2.19 -3.41
N ASN A 305 19.16 2.63 -2.47
CA ASN A 305 17.76 2.98 -2.68
C ASN A 305 16.91 1.82 -3.25
N GLY A 306 17.22 0.60 -2.83
CA GLY A 306 16.46 -0.60 -3.18
C GLY A 306 15.44 -0.98 -2.11
N THR A 307 14.55 -1.88 -2.43
CA THR A 307 13.54 -2.42 -1.52
C THR A 307 13.56 -3.95 -1.53
N VAL A 308 13.57 -4.56 -0.35
CA VAL A 308 13.24 -5.96 -0.15
C VAL A 308 11.84 -6.02 0.45
N ASP A 309 10.93 -6.68 -0.22
CA ASP A 309 9.52 -6.76 0.14
C ASP A 309 9.17 -8.21 0.47
N PHE A 310 8.98 -8.51 1.75
CA PHE A 310 8.54 -9.81 2.25
C PHE A 310 7.05 -10.08 1.97
N LEU A 311 6.35 -9.10 1.40
CA LEU A 311 4.93 -9.18 1.09
C LEU A 311 4.69 -9.40 -0.40
N PRO A 312 4.03 -10.47 -0.79
CA PRO A 312 3.39 -10.49 -2.08
C PRO A 312 2.21 -9.51 -2.05
N SER A 313 2.35 -8.38 -2.74
CA SER A 313 1.33 -7.35 -3.04
C SER A 313 0.08 -7.23 -2.12
N PRO A 314 -0.31 -6.03 -1.69
CA PRO A 314 -1.33 -5.79 -0.66
C PRO A 314 -2.79 -6.07 -1.06
N THR A 315 -3.07 -6.86 -2.07
CA THR A 315 -4.43 -7.05 -2.62
C THR A 315 -5.25 -8.18 -2.03
N THR A 316 -4.80 -8.86 -0.99
CA THR A 316 -5.63 -9.86 -0.31
C THR A 316 -5.76 -9.53 1.17
N SER A 317 -6.86 -8.83 1.48
CA SER A 317 -7.46 -8.76 2.80
C SER A 317 -7.46 -10.13 3.49
N LEU A 318 -7.00 -10.14 4.76
CA LEU A 318 -7.22 -11.23 5.70
C LEU A 318 -6.71 -12.60 5.23
N LYS A 319 -5.40 -12.82 5.26
CA LYS A 319 -4.89 -14.20 5.27
C LYS A 319 -5.18 -14.80 6.65
N PRO A 320 -5.93 -15.90 6.72
CA PRO A 320 -6.17 -16.59 8.00
C PRO A 320 -4.90 -17.21 8.60
N ASP A 321 -3.85 -17.43 7.78
CA ASP A 321 -2.60 -18.06 8.19
C ASP A 321 -1.40 -17.23 7.73
N PHE A 322 -0.93 -16.31 8.58
CA PHE A 322 0.33 -15.62 8.37
C PHE A 322 1.49 -16.60 8.44
N GLN A 323 2.30 -16.66 7.39
CA GLN A 323 3.54 -17.43 7.34
C GLN A 323 4.72 -16.45 7.32
N ALA A 324 5.50 -16.46 8.40
CA ALA A 324 6.69 -15.62 8.50
C ALA A 324 7.78 -16.09 7.52
N VAL A 325 8.42 -15.14 6.86
CA VAL A 325 9.52 -15.36 5.91
C VAL A 325 10.83 -14.81 6.50
N SER A 326 11.92 -15.52 6.29
CA SER A 326 13.26 -15.12 6.73
C SER A 326 14.16 -14.79 5.55
N LEU A 327 14.87 -13.66 5.64
CA LEU A 327 16.02 -13.36 4.79
C LEU A 327 17.29 -13.50 5.59
N SER A 328 18.15 -14.46 5.21
CA SER A 328 19.44 -14.71 5.85
C SER A 328 20.57 -14.16 4.99
N LEU A 329 21.37 -13.29 5.56
CA LEU A 329 22.50 -12.61 4.92
C LEU A 329 23.80 -12.93 5.63
N GLY A 330 24.91 -13.06 4.90
CA GLY A 330 26.24 -13.05 5.47
C GLY A 330 26.61 -11.64 5.94
N SER A 331 26.37 -10.62 5.10
CA SER A 331 26.56 -9.20 5.43
C SER A 331 25.55 -8.31 4.71
N LEU A 332 25.36 -7.09 5.24
CA LEU A 332 24.45 -6.07 4.70
C LEU A 332 25.14 -4.73 4.65
N SER A 333 25.00 -3.99 3.55
CA SER A 333 25.55 -2.64 3.42
C SER A 333 24.69 -1.71 2.58
N GLY A 334 24.85 -0.40 2.79
CA GLY A 334 24.24 0.65 1.98
C GLY A 334 23.01 1.29 2.59
N SER A 335 21.97 1.50 1.78
CA SER A 335 20.71 2.11 2.22
C SER A 335 19.52 1.58 1.41
N GLY A 336 18.40 1.38 2.08
CA GLY A 336 17.19 0.87 1.42
C GLY A 336 16.05 0.60 2.38
N THR A 337 15.02 -0.05 1.88
CA THR A 337 13.80 -0.34 2.63
C THR A 337 13.53 -1.85 2.71
N PHE A 338 13.17 -2.31 3.89
CA PHE A 338 12.61 -3.65 4.10
C PHE A 338 11.13 -3.52 4.45
N ARG A 339 10.26 -4.08 3.63
CA ARG A 339 8.83 -4.20 3.92
C ARG A 339 8.57 -5.56 4.53
N MET A 340 8.06 -5.57 5.74
CA MET A 340 7.94 -6.78 6.57
C MET A 340 6.55 -6.89 7.15
N ASN A 341 6.09 -8.12 7.34
CA ASN A 341 4.84 -8.45 8.03
C ASN A 341 5.10 -9.03 9.40
N THR A 342 4.17 -8.76 10.30
CA THR A 342 4.16 -9.33 11.63
C THR A 342 2.75 -9.79 12.02
N ASP A 343 2.66 -10.84 12.81
CA ASP A 343 1.49 -11.18 13.62
C ASP A 343 1.89 -11.10 15.08
N ILE A 344 1.69 -9.92 15.66
CA ILE A 344 2.09 -9.67 17.04
C ILE A 344 1.28 -10.52 18.03
N ALA A 345 0.05 -10.90 17.68
CA ALA A 345 -0.80 -11.74 18.50
C ALA A 345 -0.23 -13.16 18.69
N SER A 346 0.38 -13.73 17.67
CA SER A 346 1.08 -15.02 17.73
C SER A 346 2.56 -14.87 18.05
N HIS A 347 3.05 -13.66 18.25
CA HIS A 347 4.46 -13.33 18.50
C HIS A 347 5.38 -13.84 17.37
N THR A 348 4.93 -13.71 16.12
CA THR A 348 5.68 -14.09 14.91
C THR A 348 5.79 -12.93 13.94
N GLY A 349 6.84 -12.92 13.13
CA GLY A 349 7.05 -11.90 12.12
C GLY A 349 8.12 -12.30 11.13
N ASP A 350 8.12 -11.64 9.99
CA ASP A 350 9.22 -11.72 9.04
C ASP A 350 10.53 -11.33 9.73
N MET A 351 11.64 -11.95 9.31
CA MET A 351 12.89 -11.80 9.99
C MET A 351 14.04 -11.48 9.02
N LEU A 352 14.75 -10.41 9.29
CA LEU A 352 16.04 -10.12 8.67
C LEU A 352 17.17 -10.62 9.57
N LYS A 353 17.95 -11.58 9.10
CA LYS A 353 19.09 -12.17 9.83
C LYS A 353 20.38 -11.86 9.09
N VAL A 354 21.28 -11.12 9.71
CA VAL A 354 22.61 -10.81 9.19
C VAL A 354 23.63 -11.50 10.10
N ALA A 355 24.25 -12.58 9.62
CA ALA A 355 25.19 -13.37 10.43
C ALA A 355 26.47 -12.59 10.80
N GLY A 356 26.94 -11.74 9.90
CA GLY A 356 28.09 -10.87 10.10
C GLY A 356 27.70 -9.42 10.35
N ASN A 357 28.44 -8.50 9.73
CA ASN A 357 28.25 -7.08 9.94
C ASN A 357 27.14 -6.50 9.06
N ALA A 358 26.34 -5.63 9.65
CA ALA A 358 25.44 -4.74 8.95
C ALA A 358 25.94 -3.29 9.04
N SER A 359 25.97 -2.56 7.93
CA SER A 359 26.41 -1.16 7.87
C SER A 359 25.51 -0.34 6.96
N GLY A 360 25.22 0.91 7.35
CA GLY A 360 24.39 1.82 6.59
C GLY A 360 23.06 2.15 7.26
N ASN A 361 22.12 2.69 6.48
CA ASN A 361 20.84 3.17 7.02
C ASN A 361 19.67 2.51 6.30
N PHE A 362 18.81 1.85 7.06
CA PHE A 362 17.70 1.08 6.51
C PHE A 362 16.38 1.48 7.13
N LEU A 363 15.35 1.59 6.28
CA LEU A 363 13.99 1.85 6.70
C LEU A 363 13.21 0.53 6.81
N LEU A 364 12.56 0.32 7.93
CA LEU A 364 11.64 -0.80 8.12
C LEU A 364 10.20 -0.29 7.92
N ASP A 365 9.52 -0.81 6.93
CA ASP A 365 8.09 -0.59 6.65
C ASP A 365 7.34 -1.82 7.14
N ILE A 366 6.93 -1.82 8.41
CA ILE A 366 6.37 -2.99 9.07
C ILE A 366 4.85 -2.88 9.14
N GLN A 367 4.17 -3.94 8.72
CA GLN A 367 2.73 -4.08 8.79
C GLN A 367 2.34 -5.20 9.75
N ASN A 368 1.18 -5.05 10.38
CA ASN A 368 0.60 -6.07 11.26
C ASN A 368 -0.60 -6.76 10.59
N THR A 369 -0.85 -8.01 10.96
CA THR A 369 -2.02 -8.76 10.50
C THR A 369 -3.36 -8.27 11.07
N GLY A 370 -3.34 -7.27 11.96
CA GLY A 370 -4.52 -6.63 12.53
C GLY A 370 -5.08 -7.32 13.78
N ARG A 371 -4.46 -8.40 14.26
CA ARG A 371 -4.90 -9.03 15.52
C ARG A 371 -4.33 -8.30 16.72
N GLU A 372 -5.13 -8.22 17.78
CA GLU A 372 -4.69 -7.67 19.05
C GLU A 372 -3.67 -8.57 19.72
N PRO A 373 -2.55 -8.02 20.23
CA PRO A 373 -1.57 -8.82 20.95
C PRO A 373 -2.13 -9.29 22.30
N VAL A 374 -2.01 -10.57 22.57
CA VAL A 374 -2.43 -11.17 23.86
C VAL A 374 -1.54 -10.64 25.01
N SER A 375 -0.30 -10.29 24.69
CA SER A 375 0.65 -9.71 25.65
C SER A 375 1.46 -8.59 25.01
N ALA A 376 1.04 -7.35 25.20
CA ALA A 376 1.70 -6.14 24.69
C ALA A 376 3.11 -5.89 25.30
N GLY A 377 3.51 -6.67 26.30
CA GLY A 377 4.79 -6.48 26.99
C GLY A 377 5.96 -7.27 26.44
N ILE A 378 5.75 -8.22 25.50
CA ILE A 378 6.81 -9.09 24.97
C ILE A 378 7.39 -8.47 23.71
N PRO A 379 8.71 -8.15 23.68
CA PRO A 379 9.37 -7.63 22.49
C PRO A 379 9.38 -8.66 21.36
N LEU A 380 9.12 -8.24 20.11
CA LEU A 380 9.25 -9.06 18.91
C LEU A 380 10.52 -8.67 18.15
N ARG A 381 11.48 -9.61 18.05
CA ARG A 381 12.69 -9.39 17.25
C ARG A 381 12.35 -9.42 15.76
N VAL A 382 12.76 -8.40 15.02
CA VAL A 382 12.55 -8.25 13.56
C VAL A 382 13.86 -8.20 12.78
N VAL A 383 14.94 -7.74 13.42
CA VAL A 383 16.29 -7.73 12.82
C VAL A 383 17.28 -8.33 13.80
N GLN A 384 18.07 -9.27 13.32
CA GLN A 384 19.20 -9.86 14.04
C GLN A 384 20.48 -9.56 13.28
N THR A 385 21.54 -9.07 13.98
CA THR A 385 22.84 -8.86 13.33
C THR A 385 23.97 -9.40 14.19
N GLY A 386 25.08 -9.81 13.54
CA GLY A 386 26.30 -10.19 14.20
C GLY A 386 27.12 -8.99 14.69
N GLY A 387 26.83 -7.79 14.22
CA GLY A 387 27.53 -6.55 14.56
C GLY A 387 27.41 -5.49 13.47
N GLY A 388 28.32 -4.51 13.54
CA GLY A 388 28.38 -3.40 12.59
C GLY A 388 27.71 -2.14 13.11
N ASN A 389 27.63 -1.13 12.25
CA ASN A 389 27.12 0.21 12.58
C ASN A 389 25.82 0.56 11.85
N ALA A 390 25.09 -0.45 11.37
CA ALA A 390 23.80 -0.20 10.71
C ALA A 390 22.81 0.44 11.67
N ASP A 391 22.05 1.37 11.14
CA ASP A 391 20.90 1.97 11.79
C ASP A 391 19.61 1.56 11.08
N PHE A 392 18.66 1.03 11.83
CA PHE A 392 17.34 0.67 11.35
C PHE A 392 16.30 1.60 11.98
N THR A 393 15.45 2.18 11.17
CA THR A 393 14.40 3.08 11.61
C THR A 393 13.05 2.62 11.09
N LEU A 394 11.98 2.85 11.86
CA LEU A 394 10.62 2.58 11.41
C LEU A 394 10.12 3.69 10.50
N LYS A 395 9.44 3.34 9.44
CA LYS A 395 8.65 4.26 8.63
C LYS A 395 7.55 4.88 9.50
N GLY A 396 7.56 6.22 9.60
CA GLY A 396 6.65 6.93 10.50
C GLY A 396 7.02 6.87 11.99
N GLY A 397 8.14 6.24 12.36
CA GLY A 397 8.67 6.17 13.72
C GLY A 397 8.00 5.18 14.66
N LYS A 398 6.84 4.65 14.29
CA LYS A 398 6.05 3.70 15.09
C LYS A 398 5.05 2.92 14.23
N VAL A 399 4.58 1.79 14.74
CA VAL A 399 3.63 0.90 14.05
C VAL A 399 2.38 0.73 14.91
N ASP A 400 1.21 0.76 14.28
CA ASP A 400 -0.07 0.52 14.96
C ASP A 400 -0.37 -0.97 15.06
N TYR A 401 -0.46 -1.47 16.29
CA TYR A 401 -0.85 -2.83 16.60
C TYR A 401 -2.11 -2.87 17.47
N GLY A 402 -3.28 -2.76 16.83
CA GLY A 402 -4.54 -2.75 17.55
C GLY A 402 -4.64 -1.55 18.51
N THR A 403 -4.68 -1.84 19.82
CA THR A 403 -4.81 -0.81 20.87
C THR A 403 -3.53 0.02 21.05
N TRP A 404 -2.34 -0.57 20.79
CA TRP A 404 -1.06 0.02 21.19
C TRP A 404 -0.16 0.38 20.01
N GLU A 405 0.62 1.44 20.17
CA GLU A 405 1.72 1.81 19.29
C GLU A 405 2.99 1.05 19.69
N TYR A 406 3.68 0.52 18.69
CA TYR A 406 4.96 -0.18 18.87
C TYR A 406 6.11 0.63 18.26
N TYR A 407 7.22 0.59 18.93
CA TYR A 407 8.47 1.30 18.61
C TYR A 407 9.57 0.32 18.33
N LEU A 408 10.54 0.72 17.51
CA LEU A 408 11.73 -0.08 17.25
C LEU A 408 12.82 0.29 18.25
N ASN A 409 13.25 -0.67 19.04
CA ASN A 409 14.31 -0.51 20.02
C ASN A 409 15.47 -1.44 19.71
N LYS A 410 16.69 -0.93 19.80
CA LYS A 410 17.91 -1.72 19.64
C LYS A 410 18.34 -2.28 21.00
N GLU A 411 18.53 -3.59 21.06
CA GLU A 411 19.10 -4.29 22.23
C GLU A 411 20.33 -5.08 21.77
N ASN A 412 21.50 -4.69 22.25
CA ASN A 412 22.80 -5.18 21.78
C ASN A 412 22.99 -4.97 20.27
N THR A 413 22.94 -6.03 19.48
CA THR A 413 23.08 -6.00 18.01
C THR A 413 21.77 -6.23 17.26
N ASP A 414 20.66 -6.43 17.98
CA ASP A 414 19.38 -6.81 17.43
C ASP A 414 18.34 -5.68 17.59
N TRP A 415 17.31 -5.68 16.76
CA TRP A 415 16.19 -4.72 16.81
C TRP A 415 14.88 -5.43 17.09
N TYR A 416 14.11 -4.85 18.03
CA TYR A 416 12.86 -5.38 18.54
C TYR A 416 11.73 -4.36 18.41
N LEU A 417 10.54 -4.83 18.08
CA LEU A 417 9.31 -4.08 18.22
C LEU A 417 8.78 -4.23 19.62
N GLN A 418 8.53 -3.10 20.28
CA GLN A 418 8.05 -3.05 21.67
C GLN A 418 6.96 -1.99 21.82
N ALA A 419 5.94 -2.26 22.63
CA ALA A 419 4.91 -1.28 23.00
C ALA A 419 5.44 -0.17 23.93
N ASN A 420 6.68 -0.26 24.34
CA ASN A 420 7.38 0.68 25.19
C ASN A 420 8.09 1.74 24.33
N SER A 421 7.79 3.01 24.57
CA SER A 421 8.43 4.14 23.87
C SER A 421 9.88 4.42 24.30
N GLY A 422 10.41 3.68 25.26
CA GLY A 422 11.72 3.96 25.86
C GLY A 422 11.73 5.18 26.79
N GLN A 423 10.60 5.87 26.96
CA GLN A 423 10.46 6.95 27.93
C GLN A 423 10.10 6.39 29.31
N GLN A 424 10.89 6.74 30.30
CA GLN A 424 10.55 6.45 31.70
C GLN A 424 9.45 7.39 32.17
N GLY A 425 8.46 6.87 32.90
CA GLY A 425 7.44 7.69 33.52
C GLY A 425 8.08 8.71 34.49
N THR A 426 7.65 9.96 34.43
CA THR A 426 8.18 11.04 35.26
C THR A 426 7.85 10.88 36.76
N GLU A 427 6.81 10.12 37.08
CA GLU A 427 6.35 9.91 38.46
C GLU A 427 6.75 8.54 39.05
N ASN A 428 7.02 7.55 38.19
CA ASN A 428 7.49 6.23 38.63
C ASN A 428 8.42 5.61 37.57
N PRO A 429 9.73 5.53 37.80
CA PRO A 429 10.71 5.01 36.86
C PRO A 429 10.51 3.52 36.48
N GLU A 430 9.76 2.77 37.25
CA GLU A 430 9.43 1.37 36.97
C GLU A 430 8.19 1.20 36.07
N GLN A 431 7.46 2.28 35.81
CA GLN A 431 6.25 2.24 34.99
C GLN A 431 6.57 2.46 33.51
N VAL A 432 6.39 1.40 32.74
CA VAL A 432 6.53 1.43 31.28
C VAL A 432 5.36 2.24 30.69
N VAL A 433 5.68 3.33 29.98
CA VAL A 433 4.67 4.14 29.28
C VAL A 433 4.33 3.46 27.97
N ARG A 434 3.06 3.05 27.82
CA ARG A 434 2.50 2.55 26.57
C ARG A 434 1.57 3.60 25.97
N ASN A 435 1.69 3.85 24.68
CA ASN A 435 0.84 4.78 23.98
C ASN A 435 -0.22 4.04 23.18
N THR A 436 -1.47 4.48 23.29
CA THR A 436 -2.56 3.98 22.46
C THR A 436 -2.38 4.42 21.01
N THR A 437 -2.90 3.64 20.08
CA THR A 437 -3.01 4.04 18.68
C THR A 437 -3.96 5.21 18.50
N LYS A 438 -3.87 5.94 17.40
CA LYS A 438 -4.82 7.02 17.06
C LYS A 438 -6.25 6.50 16.93
N SER A 439 -6.42 5.26 16.46
CA SER A 439 -7.74 4.61 16.40
C SER A 439 -8.32 4.35 17.77
N ALA A 440 -7.54 3.83 18.71
CA ALA A 440 -7.96 3.65 20.11
C ALA A 440 -8.27 5.00 20.76
N ASP A 441 -7.42 6.00 20.56
CA ASP A 441 -7.62 7.35 21.07
C ASP A 441 -8.93 7.99 20.57
N ALA A 442 -9.20 7.87 19.27
CA ALA A 442 -10.44 8.39 18.69
C ALA A 442 -11.68 7.73 19.27
N VAL A 443 -11.68 6.42 19.46
CA VAL A 443 -12.78 5.69 20.08
C VAL A 443 -12.99 6.12 21.53
N LEU A 444 -11.92 6.28 22.30
CA LEU A 444 -11.99 6.75 23.70
C LEU A 444 -12.54 8.17 23.78
N ASN A 445 -12.13 9.07 22.89
CA ASN A 445 -12.67 10.41 22.81
C ASN A 445 -14.17 10.41 22.47
N MET A 446 -14.57 9.62 21.46
CA MET A 446 -15.97 9.53 21.04
C MET A 446 -16.85 8.95 22.12
N ALA A 447 -16.36 8.02 22.93
CA ALA A 447 -17.11 7.44 24.04
C ALA A 447 -17.48 8.45 25.13
N SER A 448 -16.74 9.55 25.29
CA SER A 448 -17.06 10.62 26.24
C SER A 448 -17.90 11.75 25.64
N SER A 449 -17.91 11.89 24.32
CA SER A 449 -18.52 13.05 23.65
C SER A 449 -20.01 13.24 23.88
N PRO A 450 -20.86 12.20 24.01
CA PRO A 450 -22.28 12.39 24.24
C PRO A 450 -22.61 13.16 25.54
N ILE A 451 -21.77 13.04 26.58
CA ILE A 451 -21.93 13.76 27.83
C ILE A 451 -21.85 15.27 27.57
N TYR A 452 -20.84 15.71 26.84
CA TYR A 452 -20.62 17.14 26.58
C TYR A 452 -21.64 17.70 25.58
N VAL A 453 -22.02 16.93 24.57
CA VAL A 453 -23.07 17.31 23.63
C VAL A 453 -24.39 17.52 24.37
N PHE A 454 -24.77 16.54 25.18
CA PHE A 454 -26.03 16.61 25.96
C PHE A 454 -26.04 17.76 26.98
N ASN A 455 -24.97 17.91 27.75
CA ASN A 455 -24.87 18.93 28.75
C ASN A 455 -24.90 20.36 28.19
N ASN A 456 -24.28 20.55 27.02
CA ASN A 456 -24.30 21.84 26.33
C ASN A 456 -25.69 22.15 25.74
N GLU A 457 -26.46 21.15 25.33
CA GLU A 457 -27.83 21.33 24.88
C GLU A 457 -28.78 21.69 26.05
N LEU A 458 -28.51 21.18 27.26
CA LEU A 458 -29.29 21.46 28.47
C LEU A 458 -28.91 22.75 29.19
N GLN A 459 -28.34 23.71 28.52
CA GLN A 459 -27.97 24.95 29.17
C GLN A 459 -29.19 25.74 29.68
N SER A 460 -28.90 26.67 30.56
CA SER A 460 -29.80 27.49 31.34
C SER A 460 -31.26 27.60 30.87
N LEU A 461 -32.16 27.23 31.72
CA LEU A 461 -33.59 27.24 31.51
C LEU A 461 -34.15 28.60 31.11
N ARG A 462 -33.65 29.64 31.76
CA ARG A 462 -34.10 31.02 31.55
C ARG A 462 -34.11 31.40 30.09
N PHE A 463 -33.16 30.83 29.31
CA PHE A 463 -32.93 31.16 27.95
C PHE A 463 -33.49 30.13 26.95
N ARG A 464 -34.03 29.01 27.44
CA ARG A 464 -34.72 28.06 26.58
C ARG A 464 -36.07 28.56 26.08
N HIS A 465 -36.77 29.31 26.91
CA HIS A 465 -38.11 29.76 26.60
C HIS A 465 -38.40 31.22 26.97
N GLY A 466 -37.35 32.04 27.09
CA GLY A 466 -37.48 33.42 27.53
C GLY A 466 -37.83 33.55 29.01
N ASP A 467 -37.89 34.76 29.49
CA ASP A 467 -38.32 34.98 30.87
C ASP A 467 -39.86 34.89 30.98
N VAL A 468 -40.34 33.68 31.30
CA VAL A 468 -41.78 33.40 31.46
C VAL A 468 -42.44 34.34 32.47
N ARG A 469 -41.66 34.89 33.41
CA ARG A 469 -42.18 35.83 34.42
C ARG A 469 -42.56 37.17 33.89
N GLN A 470 -42.05 37.58 32.75
CA GLN A 470 -42.39 38.84 32.13
C GLN A 470 -43.76 38.83 31.45
N ASN A 471 -44.35 37.66 31.27
CA ASN A 471 -45.58 37.51 30.50
C ASN A 471 -46.73 36.97 31.33
N THR A 472 -47.07 37.68 32.40
CA THR A 472 -48.17 37.36 33.31
C THR A 472 -49.57 37.43 32.65
N ARG A 473 -49.68 37.69 31.36
CA ARG A 473 -50.97 37.86 30.66
C ARG A 473 -51.22 36.84 29.53
N SER A 474 -50.27 35.96 29.21
CA SER A 474 -50.41 35.03 28.09
C SER A 474 -50.39 33.59 28.59
N PRO A 475 -51.38 32.76 28.18
CA PRO A 475 -51.48 31.37 28.63
C PRO A 475 -50.45 30.43 28.03
N GLY A 476 -49.58 30.89 27.11
CA GLY A 476 -48.57 30.10 26.50
C GLY A 476 -47.77 30.80 25.39
N GLY A 477 -46.85 30.10 24.78
CA GLY A 477 -46.04 30.62 23.68
C GLY A 477 -45.19 29.59 23.00
N VAL A 478 -44.62 29.99 21.86
CA VAL A 478 -43.61 29.24 21.13
C VAL A 478 -42.29 29.98 21.16
N TRP A 479 -41.19 29.21 21.13
CA TRP A 479 -39.88 29.78 21.19
C TRP A 479 -38.91 29.01 20.29
N GLY A 480 -37.85 29.67 19.89
CA GLY A 480 -36.75 29.06 19.14
C GLY A 480 -35.44 29.69 19.52
N ARG A 481 -34.37 28.91 19.51
CA ARG A 481 -33.05 29.39 19.80
C ARG A 481 -31.97 28.71 18.90
N TYR A 482 -30.94 29.43 18.65
CA TYR A 482 -29.67 28.91 18.13
C TYR A 482 -28.71 28.73 19.30
N ILE A 483 -27.99 27.62 19.28
CA ILE A 483 -26.94 27.31 20.26
C ILE A 483 -25.63 27.03 19.53
N GLY A 484 -24.54 27.49 20.12
CA GLY A 484 -23.20 27.27 19.57
C GLY A 484 -22.17 27.27 20.67
N SER A 485 -21.17 26.41 20.56
CA SER A 485 -20.07 26.38 21.51
C SER A 485 -18.80 25.81 20.88
N ASP A 486 -17.65 26.29 21.36
CA ASP A 486 -16.36 25.72 21.14
C ASP A 486 -15.81 25.22 22.47
N ASN A 487 -15.44 23.94 22.51
CA ASN A 487 -15.00 23.28 23.72
C ASN A 487 -13.69 22.55 23.47
N ARG A 488 -12.80 22.59 24.44
CA ARG A 488 -11.57 21.79 24.50
C ARG A 488 -11.71 20.81 25.66
N ILE A 489 -11.71 19.53 25.32
CA ILE A 489 -11.88 18.44 26.26
C ILE A 489 -10.52 17.77 26.46
N SER A 490 -10.07 17.64 27.69
CA SER A 490 -8.76 17.08 28.04
C SER A 490 -8.82 15.95 29.07
N GLY A 491 -9.99 15.60 29.54
CA GLY A 491 -10.19 14.50 30.49
C GLY A 491 -10.54 13.18 29.82
N GLY A 492 -10.47 12.10 30.59
CA GLY A 492 -10.77 10.75 30.15
C GLY A 492 -9.54 9.92 29.79
N ALA A 493 -9.76 8.76 29.20
CA ALA A 493 -8.70 7.84 28.79
C ALA A 493 -8.02 8.23 27.48
N GLY A 494 -8.68 9.02 26.62
CA GLY A 494 -8.13 9.53 25.37
C GLY A 494 -7.25 10.77 25.57
N SER A 495 -6.57 11.18 24.52
CA SER A 495 -5.70 12.36 24.52
C SER A 495 -6.47 13.69 24.56
N GLY A 496 -7.79 13.63 24.41
CA GLY A 496 -8.66 14.78 24.31
C GLY A 496 -8.98 15.23 22.90
N TYR A 497 -9.86 16.21 22.80
CA TYR A 497 -10.38 16.71 21.52
C TYR A 497 -10.99 18.09 21.66
N SER A 498 -11.15 18.76 20.52
CA SER A 498 -11.97 19.96 20.42
C SER A 498 -13.37 19.59 19.90
N LEU A 499 -14.41 20.10 20.58
CA LEU A 499 -15.81 19.89 20.22
C LEU A 499 -16.43 21.24 19.83
N THR A 500 -16.81 21.39 18.57
CA THR A 500 -17.56 22.54 18.08
C THR A 500 -19.02 22.12 17.88
N GLN A 501 -19.91 22.70 18.62
CA GLN A 501 -21.35 22.43 18.56
C GLN A 501 -22.11 23.59 17.93
N ARG A 502 -23.02 23.27 17.01
CA ARG A 502 -23.95 24.23 16.40
C ARG A 502 -25.32 23.59 16.22
N GLY A 503 -26.35 24.32 16.54
CA GLY A 503 -27.67 23.75 16.38
C GLY A 503 -28.81 24.69 16.73
N ILE A 504 -30.00 24.15 16.63
CA ILE A 504 -31.26 24.83 16.88
C ILE A 504 -32.12 24.00 17.83
N GLU A 505 -32.88 24.70 18.62
CA GLU A 505 -33.88 24.11 19.50
C GLU A 505 -35.15 24.94 19.41
N THR A 506 -36.30 24.29 19.36
CA THR A 506 -37.60 24.95 19.32
C THR A 506 -38.62 24.21 20.21
N GLY A 507 -39.50 24.95 20.78
CA GLY A 507 -40.52 24.39 21.68
C GLY A 507 -41.68 25.31 21.90
N GLY A 508 -42.58 24.84 22.70
CA GLY A 508 -43.75 25.62 23.14
C GLY A 508 -44.25 25.15 24.49
N ASP A 509 -44.91 26.02 25.17
CA ASP A 509 -45.49 25.78 26.50
C ASP A 509 -46.85 26.43 26.70
N THR A 510 -47.48 25.96 27.74
CA THR A 510 -48.67 26.60 28.31
C THR A 510 -48.43 26.89 29.78
N VAL A 511 -49.03 27.95 30.30
CA VAL A 511 -48.87 28.39 31.67
C VAL A 511 -50.19 28.23 32.40
N PHE A 512 -50.18 27.54 33.52
CA PHE A 512 -51.31 27.36 34.42
C PHE A 512 -51.15 28.29 35.63
N GLU A 513 -52.18 29.07 35.88
CA GLU A 513 -52.29 29.90 37.11
C GLU A 513 -52.71 29.03 38.31
N LEU A 514 -51.94 29.11 39.37
CA LEU A 514 -52.25 28.54 40.67
C LEU A 514 -52.45 29.70 41.68
N ASN A 515 -52.99 29.49 42.90
CA ASN A 515 -53.39 30.58 43.81
C ASN A 515 -52.30 31.66 43.98
N ASP A 516 -51.05 31.29 44.31
CA ASP A 516 -49.94 32.22 44.53
C ASP A 516 -48.71 31.87 43.66
N SER A 517 -48.91 31.08 42.61
CA SER A 517 -47.83 30.58 41.83
C SER A 517 -48.30 30.27 40.38
N GLN A 518 -47.37 30.03 39.51
CA GLN A 518 -47.60 29.63 38.11
C GLN A 518 -46.81 28.36 37.79
N LEU A 519 -47.35 27.55 36.88
CA LEU A 519 -46.75 26.35 36.40
C LEU A 519 -46.72 26.38 34.86
N ALA A 520 -45.55 26.52 34.27
CA ALA A 520 -45.34 26.34 32.83
C ALA A 520 -45.03 24.88 32.53
N VAL A 521 -45.71 24.32 31.54
CA VAL A 521 -45.44 22.95 31.04
C VAL A 521 -45.25 23.02 29.53
N GLY A 522 -44.20 22.44 29.05
CA GLY A 522 -43.87 22.52 27.62
C GLY A 522 -43.12 21.31 27.10
N ALA A 523 -43.00 21.30 25.75
CA ALA A 523 -42.23 20.31 25.02
C ALA A 523 -41.31 21.02 24.02
N PHE A 524 -40.25 20.36 23.67
CA PHE A 524 -39.26 20.88 22.72
C PHE A 524 -38.59 19.78 21.91
N ILE A 525 -38.03 20.19 20.77
CA ILE A 525 -37.17 19.38 19.93
C ILE A 525 -35.85 20.12 19.69
N SER A 526 -34.78 19.40 19.51
CA SER A 526 -33.44 19.95 19.26
C SER A 526 -32.72 19.17 18.14
N TYR A 527 -31.92 19.89 17.40
CA TYR A 527 -30.98 19.35 16.46
C TYR A 527 -29.65 20.07 16.57
N THR A 528 -28.59 19.31 16.78
CA THR A 528 -27.22 19.86 16.81
C THR A 528 -26.30 19.03 15.94
N ASP A 529 -25.39 19.73 15.26
CA ASP A 529 -24.26 19.16 14.55
C ASP A 529 -22.99 19.47 15.34
N ASN A 530 -22.23 18.43 15.64
CA ASN A 530 -21.07 18.50 16.50
C ASN A 530 -19.84 17.97 15.77
N SER A 531 -18.85 18.82 15.56
CA SER A 531 -17.57 18.48 14.99
C SER A 531 -16.55 18.20 16.09
N ILE A 532 -15.89 17.04 15.99
CA ILE A 532 -14.87 16.60 16.94
C ILE A 532 -13.52 16.55 16.22
N SER A 533 -12.57 17.33 16.68
CA SER A 533 -11.18 17.30 16.20
C SER A 533 -10.32 16.64 17.27
N HIS A 534 -9.84 15.43 17.00
CA HIS A 534 -9.01 14.66 17.93
C HIS A 534 -7.61 15.29 18.05
N ASN A 535 -7.08 15.38 19.25
CA ASN A 535 -5.77 16.00 19.50
C ASN A 535 -4.63 15.28 18.76
N ARG A 536 -4.75 13.97 18.54
CA ARG A 536 -3.77 13.15 17.82
C ARG A 536 -4.06 12.99 16.32
N GLY A 537 -5.07 13.69 15.82
CA GLY A 537 -5.46 13.71 14.41
C GLY A 537 -6.74 12.96 14.11
N GLY A 538 -7.44 13.45 13.10
CA GLY A 538 -8.77 12.98 12.70
C GLY A 538 -9.87 13.97 13.07
N ARG A 539 -10.94 13.92 12.30
CA ARG A 539 -12.12 14.78 12.51
C ARG A 539 -13.38 13.94 12.42
N SER A 540 -13.98 13.71 13.56
CA SER A 540 -15.23 12.95 13.72
C SER A 540 -16.42 13.89 13.84
N THR A 541 -17.63 13.37 13.68
CA THR A 541 -18.86 14.13 13.83
C THR A 541 -19.88 13.39 14.69
N VAL A 542 -20.69 14.13 15.42
CA VAL A 542 -21.83 13.62 16.17
C VAL A 542 -23.05 14.46 15.81
N GLY A 543 -23.98 13.88 15.05
CA GLY A 543 -25.30 14.45 14.83
C GLY A 543 -26.20 14.12 16.02
N SER A 544 -26.83 15.11 16.63
CA SER A 544 -27.76 14.91 17.76
C SER A 544 -29.15 15.39 17.39
N ILE A 545 -30.12 14.49 17.48
CA ILE A 545 -31.55 14.81 17.39
C ILE A 545 -32.14 14.47 18.75
N GLY A 546 -32.81 15.43 19.34
CA GLY A 546 -33.41 15.26 20.67
C GLY A 546 -34.76 15.86 20.80
N GLY A 547 -35.41 15.51 21.89
CA GLY A 547 -36.66 16.12 22.28
C GLY A 547 -36.93 15.85 23.75
N GLY A 548 -37.78 16.67 24.34
CA GLY A 548 -38.05 16.56 25.77
C GLY A 548 -39.26 17.32 26.22
N LEU A 549 -39.50 17.18 27.51
CA LEU A 549 -40.53 17.90 28.23
C LEU A 549 -39.89 18.72 29.35
N TYR A 550 -40.47 19.85 29.64
CA TYR A 550 -40.06 20.68 30.77
C TYR A 550 -41.25 21.19 31.52
N SER A 551 -40.99 21.46 32.82
CA SER A 551 -41.98 22.05 33.72
C SER A 551 -41.28 23.03 34.64
N THR A 552 -41.79 24.25 34.73
CA THR A 552 -41.27 25.31 35.57
C THR A 552 -42.36 25.81 36.50
N TRP A 553 -42.12 25.63 37.78
CA TRP A 553 -42.97 26.24 38.83
C TRP A 553 -42.27 27.49 39.36
N PHE A 554 -43.02 28.58 39.56
CA PHE A 554 -42.50 29.79 40.17
C PHE A 554 -43.62 30.53 40.94
N ASN A 555 -43.24 31.17 42.03
CA ASN A 555 -44.20 31.90 42.90
C ASN A 555 -43.88 33.38 42.95
N ASN A 556 -44.81 34.14 43.60
CA ASN A 556 -44.71 35.58 43.75
C ASN A 556 -43.54 36.00 44.66
N ASP A 557 -43.07 35.13 45.55
CA ASP A 557 -41.95 35.39 46.48
C ASP A 557 -40.56 35.22 45.80
N GLY A 558 -40.58 34.90 44.52
CA GLY A 558 -39.35 34.74 43.70
C GLY A 558 -38.76 33.33 43.68
N TYR A 559 -39.34 32.35 44.39
CA TYR A 559 -38.89 30.95 44.31
C TYR A 559 -39.28 30.34 42.96
N TYR A 560 -38.40 29.48 42.44
CA TYR A 560 -38.69 28.68 41.27
C TYR A 560 -38.10 27.29 41.39
N VAL A 561 -38.72 26.34 40.71
CA VAL A 561 -38.21 25.01 40.47
C VAL A 561 -38.44 24.65 38.99
N ASP A 562 -37.42 24.21 38.34
CA ASP A 562 -37.47 23.77 36.95
C ASP A 562 -36.97 22.34 36.77
N GLY A 563 -37.75 21.55 36.07
CA GLY A 563 -37.39 20.20 35.70
C GLY A 563 -37.44 20.00 34.18
N VAL A 564 -36.45 19.31 33.66
CA VAL A 564 -36.35 18.93 32.23
C VAL A 564 -36.03 17.47 32.12
N ILE A 565 -36.72 16.76 31.24
CA ILE A 565 -36.35 15.42 30.80
C ILE A 565 -36.13 15.46 29.27
N LYS A 566 -35.10 14.80 28.80
CA LYS A 566 -34.72 14.84 27.42
C LYS A 566 -34.21 13.48 26.94
N ILE A 567 -34.57 13.11 25.72
CA ILE A 567 -34.03 11.97 25.00
C ILE A 567 -33.28 12.45 23.75
N ASN A 568 -32.18 11.80 23.48
CA ASN A 568 -31.36 12.10 22.29
C ASN A 568 -31.07 10.83 21.51
N ARG A 569 -30.95 10.97 20.19
CA ARG A 569 -30.32 10.00 19.34
C ARG A 569 -29.08 10.63 18.74
N PHE A 570 -27.93 10.00 18.96
CA PHE A 570 -26.63 10.41 18.45
C PHE A 570 -26.27 9.56 17.25
N SER A 571 -25.90 10.21 16.14
CA SER A 571 -25.31 9.58 14.96
C SER A 571 -23.83 9.92 14.95
N ASN A 572 -23.00 8.94 15.22
CA ASN A 572 -21.56 9.11 15.38
C ASN A 572 -20.82 8.63 14.14
N ASP A 573 -19.95 9.46 13.59
CA ASP A 573 -19.05 9.14 12.47
C ASP A 573 -17.61 9.37 12.96
N VAL A 574 -16.90 8.25 13.18
CA VAL A 574 -15.52 8.26 13.67
C VAL A 574 -14.57 8.32 12.47
N ARG A 575 -13.65 9.28 12.48
CA ARG A 575 -12.61 9.42 11.45
C ARG A 575 -11.28 9.77 12.08
N THR A 576 -10.27 8.98 11.73
CA THR A 576 -8.89 9.14 12.17
C THR A 576 -7.94 8.56 11.14
N TRP A 577 -6.67 8.44 11.50
CA TRP A 577 -5.58 7.97 10.64
C TRP A 577 -4.73 6.98 11.41
N MET A 578 -4.19 5.98 10.71
CA MET A 578 -3.08 5.17 11.20
C MET A 578 -1.75 5.92 11.03
N ASN A 579 -0.70 5.44 11.68
CA ASN A 579 0.63 6.04 11.57
C ASN A 579 1.26 5.92 10.17
N ASP A 580 0.83 4.96 9.38
CA ASP A 580 1.22 4.80 7.97
C ASP A 580 0.45 5.73 7.01
N GLY A 581 -0.48 6.54 7.52
CA GLY A 581 -1.32 7.45 6.75
C GLY A 581 -2.63 6.84 6.24
N THR A 582 -2.93 5.59 6.57
CA THR A 582 -4.19 4.94 6.21
C THR A 582 -5.36 5.60 6.96
N ALA A 583 -6.39 6.01 6.21
CA ALA A 583 -7.61 6.56 6.80
C ALA A 583 -8.41 5.45 7.50
N VAL A 584 -8.95 5.75 8.67
CA VAL A 584 -9.77 4.84 9.48
C VAL A 584 -11.11 5.48 9.76
N LYS A 585 -12.18 4.74 9.58
CA LYS A 585 -13.56 5.20 9.78
C LYS A 585 -14.43 4.12 10.42
N GLY A 586 -15.47 4.59 11.11
CA GLY A 586 -16.54 3.76 11.64
C GLY A 586 -17.74 4.63 11.95
N ASP A 587 -18.92 4.06 11.93
CA ASP A 587 -20.15 4.74 12.26
C ASP A 587 -21.01 3.90 13.20
N TYR A 588 -21.71 4.57 14.10
CA TYR A 588 -22.64 3.94 15.02
C TYR A 588 -23.70 4.93 15.51
N HIS A 589 -24.82 4.40 15.97
CA HIS A 589 -25.90 5.17 16.59
C HIS A 589 -26.01 4.84 18.05
N GLN A 590 -26.41 5.82 18.85
CA GLN A 590 -26.53 5.67 20.29
C GLN A 590 -27.70 6.50 20.79
N ASN A 591 -28.51 5.96 21.70
CA ASN A 591 -29.57 6.69 22.37
C ASN A 591 -29.11 7.14 23.74
N GLY A 592 -29.52 8.33 24.12
CA GLY A 592 -29.27 8.91 25.42
C GLY A 592 -30.54 9.43 26.07
N PHE A 593 -30.55 9.41 27.38
CA PHE A 593 -31.63 9.92 28.21
C PHE A 593 -31.06 10.69 29.37
N GLY A 594 -31.68 11.80 29.72
CA GLY A 594 -31.26 12.56 30.88
C GLY A 594 -32.21 13.69 31.20
N GLY A 595 -31.78 14.51 32.12
CA GLY A 595 -32.56 15.65 32.55
C GLY A 595 -31.81 16.52 33.54
N SER A 596 -32.46 17.60 33.92
CA SER A 596 -31.98 18.52 34.96
C SER A 596 -33.09 18.97 35.89
N LEU A 597 -32.70 19.25 37.11
CA LEU A 597 -33.54 19.87 38.12
C LEU A 597 -32.80 21.08 38.68
N GLU A 598 -33.41 22.26 38.57
CA GLU A 598 -32.86 23.52 39.08
C GLU A 598 -33.86 24.12 40.07
N ALA A 599 -33.37 24.65 41.18
CA ALA A 599 -34.13 25.40 42.13
C ALA A 599 -33.39 26.67 42.53
N GLY A 600 -34.11 27.75 42.71
CA GLY A 600 -33.50 29.02 43.06
C GLY A 600 -34.53 30.04 43.56
N ARG A 601 -34.01 31.20 43.92
CA ARG A 601 -34.84 32.32 44.36
C ARG A 601 -34.30 33.64 43.79
N SER A 602 -35.18 34.44 43.23
CA SER A 602 -34.90 35.83 42.86
C SER A 602 -35.16 36.77 44.00
N PHE A 603 -34.16 37.55 44.35
CA PHE A 603 -34.28 38.65 45.30
C PHE A 603 -34.17 39.97 44.55
N THR A 604 -35.12 40.87 44.82
CA THR A 604 -35.04 42.25 44.34
C THR A 604 -34.25 43.05 45.36
N MET A 605 -33.12 43.62 44.97
CA MET A 605 -32.22 44.38 45.86
C MET A 605 -32.60 45.87 45.93
N ASN A 606 -33.05 46.43 44.79
CA ASN A 606 -33.61 47.76 44.67
C ASN A 606 -34.55 47.77 43.44
N GLU A 607 -35.09 48.94 43.07
CA GLU A 607 -36.10 49.06 42.01
C GLU A 607 -35.66 48.42 40.68
N ASN A 608 -34.34 48.36 40.42
CA ASN A 608 -33.80 47.95 39.13
C ASN A 608 -32.80 46.78 39.18
N THR A 609 -32.38 46.36 40.38
CA THR A 609 -31.34 45.34 40.52
C THR A 609 -31.91 44.09 41.20
N TRP A 610 -31.57 42.91 40.67
CA TRP A 610 -31.95 41.65 41.25
C TRP A 610 -30.76 40.69 41.33
N ILE A 611 -30.81 39.74 42.25
CA ILE A 611 -29.85 38.64 42.41
C ILE A 611 -30.61 37.33 42.49
N GLN A 612 -30.09 36.28 41.84
CA GLN A 612 -30.74 34.99 41.80
C GLN A 612 -29.72 33.87 42.05
N PRO A 613 -29.55 33.44 43.28
CA PRO A 613 -28.86 32.21 43.61
C PRO A 613 -29.68 31.01 43.18
N TYR A 614 -28.99 29.96 42.72
CA TYR A 614 -29.60 28.70 42.31
C TYR A 614 -28.69 27.52 42.58
N ILE A 615 -29.30 26.33 42.62
CA ILE A 615 -28.65 25.03 42.56
C ILE A 615 -29.25 24.24 41.42
N ARG A 616 -28.43 23.46 40.73
CA ARG A 616 -28.87 22.59 39.64
C ARG A 616 -28.18 21.24 39.72
N SER A 617 -28.93 20.19 39.42
CA SER A 617 -28.39 18.85 39.19
C SER A 617 -28.75 18.39 37.78
N THR A 618 -27.80 17.85 37.07
CA THR A 618 -28.00 17.30 35.74
C THR A 618 -27.53 15.86 35.71
N ALA A 619 -28.38 14.96 35.24
CA ALA A 619 -28.07 13.55 35.07
C ALA A 619 -28.24 13.14 33.60
N PHE A 620 -27.33 12.33 33.13
CA PHE A 620 -27.37 11.80 31.78
C PHE A 620 -26.90 10.35 31.73
N MET A 621 -27.51 9.57 30.87
CA MET A 621 -27.12 8.19 30.60
C MET A 621 -27.27 7.90 29.08
N ALA A 622 -26.27 7.29 28.50
CA ALA A 622 -26.33 6.76 27.13
C ALA A 622 -26.16 5.25 27.14
N GLU A 623 -26.85 4.59 26.24
CA GLU A 623 -26.79 3.13 26.12
C GLU A 623 -25.38 2.63 25.72
N ALA A 624 -25.08 1.42 26.18
CA ALA A 624 -23.86 0.73 25.77
C ALA A 624 -23.84 0.48 24.26
N GLN A 625 -22.66 0.61 23.64
CA GLN A 625 -22.50 0.47 22.20
C GLN A 625 -21.27 -0.34 21.84
N ASP A 626 -21.42 -1.14 20.78
CA ASP A 626 -20.31 -1.77 20.08
C ASP A 626 -19.87 -0.86 18.92
N ILE A 627 -18.62 -0.52 18.87
CA ILE A 627 -18.01 0.37 17.87
C ILE A 627 -17.03 -0.44 17.05
N SER A 628 -17.25 -0.55 15.74
CA SER A 628 -16.36 -1.24 14.81
C SER A 628 -15.74 -0.24 13.85
N LEU A 629 -14.42 -0.28 13.71
CA LEU A 629 -13.67 0.50 12.74
C LEU A 629 -13.23 -0.37 11.56
N ASP A 630 -13.09 0.23 10.39
CA ASP A 630 -12.74 -0.48 9.15
C ASP A 630 -11.29 -1.03 9.11
N ASN A 631 -10.45 -0.65 10.07
CA ASN A 631 -9.13 -1.25 10.29
C ASN A 631 -9.16 -2.52 11.19
N GLY A 632 -10.36 -3.01 11.52
CA GLY A 632 -10.54 -4.21 12.34
C GLY A 632 -10.54 -3.97 13.85
N MET A 633 -10.44 -2.73 14.32
CA MET A 633 -10.59 -2.42 15.74
C MET A 633 -12.05 -2.52 16.16
N GLU A 634 -12.30 -3.20 17.27
CA GLU A 634 -13.59 -3.26 17.92
C GLU A 634 -13.51 -2.70 19.33
N ALA A 635 -14.51 -1.93 19.72
CA ALA A 635 -14.59 -1.39 21.05
C ALA A 635 -16.00 -1.54 21.61
N LYS A 636 -16.08 -1.84 22.90
CA LYS A 636 -17.32 -1.92 23.66
C LYS A 636 -17.35 -0.78 24.66
N ALA A 637 -18.10 0.27 24.34
CA ALA A 637 -18.43 1.32 25.30
C ALA A 637 -19.53 0.82 26.21
N GLY A 638 -19.28 0.77 27.48
CA GLY A 638 -20.31 0.48 28.50
C GLY A 638 -21.37 1.60 28.55
N THR A 639 -22.37 1.43 29.35
CA THR A 639 -23.36 2.50 29.64
C THR A 639 -22.63 3.74 30.11
N ILE A 640 -22.78 4.84 29.39
CA ILE A 640 -22.17 6.13 29.71
C ILE A 640 -23.04 6.83 30.73
N LYS A 641 -22.43 7.36 31.78
CA LYS A 641 -23.13 8.05 32.87
C LYS A 641 -22.48 9.39 33.16
N SER A 642 -23.29 10.38 33.45
CA SER A 642 -22.87 11.69 33.94
C SER A 642 -23.83 12.18 35.03
N LEU A 643 -23.28 12.72 36.10
CA LEU A 643 -24.03 13.37 37.16
C LEU A 643 -23.28 14.65 37.56
N GLN A 644 -23.90 15.78 37.30
CA GLN A 644 -23.35 17.10 37.64
C GLN A 644 -24.18 17.78 38.72
N GLY A 645 -23.49 18.44 39.65
CA GLY A 645 -24.06 19.41 40.56
C GLY A 645 -23.51 20.80 40.27
N GLU A 646 -24.35 21.80 40.26
CA GLU A 646 -23.96 23.19 40.02
C GLU A 646 -24.58 24.12 41.06
N VAL A 647 -23.78 25.05 41.55
CA VAL A 647 -24.20 26.16 42.38
C VAL A 647 -23.80 27.45 41.70
N GLY A 648 -24.74 28.36 41.54
CA GLY A 648 -24.49 29.58 40.82
C GLY A 648 -25.32 30.78 41.31
N VAL A 649 -24.99 31.93 40.81
CA VAL A 649 -25.70 33.15 41.03
C VAL A 649 -25.75 33.99 39.76
N ASN A 650 -26.93 34.52 39.47
CA ASN A 650 -27.14 35.50 38.41
C ASN A 650 -27.39 36.87 39.04
N LEU A 651 -26.73 37.89 38.55
CA LEU A 651 -26.90 39.28 38.95
C LEU A 651 -27.34 40.10 37.75
N GLY A 652 -28.46 40.77 37.83
CA GLY A 652 -29.03 41.53 36.73
C GLY A 652 -29.64 42.84 37.10
N MET A 653 -29.90 43.62 36.06
CA MET A 653 -30.59 44.92 36.17
C MET A 653 -31.74 44.98 35.18
N ASN A 654 -32.72 45.80 35.50
CA ASN A 654 -33.85 46.08 34.61
C ASN A 654 -33.82 47.55 34.22
N PHE A 655 -33.84 47.81 32.93
CA PHE A 655 -33.94 49.17 32.38
C PHE A 655 -35.20 49.29 31.54
N ASP A 656 -35.98 50.33 31.77
CA ASP A 656 -37.10 50.69 30.90
C ASP A 656 -36.65 51.78 29.93
N ILE A 657 -36.53 51.43 28.66
CA ILE A 657 -36.12 52.34 27.59
C ILE A 657 -37.24 52.34 26.53
N ALA A 658 -37.92 53.50 26.42
CA ALA A 658 -38.97 53.74 25.44
C ALA A 658 -40.16 52.69 25.50
N GLY A 659 -40.48 52.21 26.70
CA GLY A 659 -41.56 51.23 26.93
C GLY A 659 -41.15 49.79 26.72
N SER A 660 -39.85 49.49 26.47
CA SER A 660 -39.30 48.15 26.40
C SER A 660 -38.40 47.89 27.62
N VAL A 661 -38.61 46.77 28.31
CA VAL A 661 -37.75 46.38 29.43
C VAL A 661 -36.56 45.61 28.89
N ILE A 662 -35.35 46.13 29.13
CA ILE A 662 -34.06 45.51 28.80
C ILE A 662 -33.44 44.97 30.07
N ARG A 663 -33.04 43.70 30.09
CA ARG A 663 -32.46 42.99 31.23
C ARG A 663 -31.07 42.44 30.94
N PRO A 664 -29.99 43.20 31.11
CA PRO A 664 -28.66 42.65 31.17
C PRO A 664 -28.42 41.91 32.49
N TYR A 665 -27.63 40.85 32.43
CA TYR A 665 -27.27 40.07 33.63
C TYR A 665 -25.89 39.45 33.47
N LEU A 666 -25.28 39.12 34.62
CA LEU A 666 -24.04 38.38 34.74
C LEU A 666 -24.31 37.02 35.38
N ILE A 667 -23.57 36.03 35.00
CA ILE A 667 -23.63 34.66 35.54
C ILE A 667 -22.29 34.30 36.12
N THR A 668 -22.30 33.71 37.31
CA THR A 668 -21.15 33.02 37.86
C THR A 668 -21.61 31.74 38.54
N ALA A 669 -20.91 30.63 38.28
CA ALA A 669 -21.27 29.34 38.83
C ALA A 669 -20.05 28.43 38.96
N ILE A 670 -20.18 27.45 39.84
CA ILE A 670 -19.26 26.33 39.98
C ILE A 670 -20.06 25.05 39.77
N SER A 671 -19.61 24.19 38.89
CA SER A 671 -20.18 22.87 38.65
C SER A 671 -19.16 21.77 38.96
N HIS A 672 -19.62 20.63 39.37
CA HIS A 672 -18.81 19.44 39.61
C HIS A 672 -19.45 18.24 38.92
N GLU A 673 -18.65 17.54 38.09
CA GLU A 673 -19.00 16.26 37.50
C GLU A 673 -18.50 15.14 38.43
N PHE A 674 -19.37 14.22 38.80
CA PHE A 674 -19.08 13.14 39.74
C PHE A 674 -18.74 11.81 39.09
N SER A 675 -18.88 11.68 37.76
CA SER A 675 -18.72 10.41 37.05
C SER A 675 -17.24 10.13 36.68
N ASP A 676 -16.70 9.11 37.33
CA ASP A 676 -15.29 8.74 37.23
C ASP A 676 -15.03 7.31 36.67
N ASN A 677 -16.08 6.57 36.29
CA ASN A 677 -16.00 5.13 36.03
C ASN A 677 -16.63 4.66 34.71
N ASN A 678 -16.77 5.53 33.73
CA ASN A 678 -17.21 5.13 32.39
C ASN A 678 -16.17 4.22 31.72
N ARG A 679 -16.55 3.01 31.34
CA ARG A 679 -15.62 1.99 30.83
C ARG A 679 -15.73 1.82 29.33
N VAL A 680 -14.58 1.65 28.69
CA VAL A 680 -14.46 1.25 27.30
C VAL A 680 -13.50 0.08 27.23
N ARG A 681 -13.92 -1.04 26.60
CA ARG A 681 -13.07 -2.19 26.33
C ARG A 681 -12.71 -2.21 24.86
N ILE A 682 -11.42 -2.23 24.54
CA ILE A 682 -10.92 -2.27 23.17
C ILE A 682 -10.42 -3.69 22.84
N ASN A 683 -10.87 -4.20 21.68
CA ASN A 683 -10.51 -5.51 21.13
C ASN A 683 -10.71 -6.67 22.11
N ASP A 684 -11.72 -6.57 22.98
CA ASP A 684 -12.08 -7.54 24.03
C ASP A 684 -10.98 -7.84 25.08
N ILE A 685 -9.88 -7.09 25.06
CA ILE A 685 -8.70 -7.37 25.91
C ILE A 685 -8.41 -6.22 26.89
N TYR A 686 -8.42 -4.97 26.43
CA TYR A 686 -7.96 -3.85 27.22
C TYR A 686 -9.10 -2.97 27.70
N ASP A 687 -9.20 -2.79 29.02
CA ASP A 687 -10.18 -1.93 29.68
C ASP A 687 -9.58 -0.55 29.94
N PHE A 688 -10.32 0.49 29.55
CA PHE A 688 -10.03 1.88 29.81
C PHE A 688 -11.16 2.51 30.61
N ILE A 689 -10.82 3.46 31.49
CA ILE A 689 -11.77 4.23 32.26
C ILE A 689 -11.75 5.66 31.75
N ASN A 690 -12.88 6.13 31.20
CA ASN A 690 -13.10 7.53 30.89
C ASN A 690 -13.55 8.24 32.15
N ASP A 691 -12.60 8.74 32.91
CA ASP A 691 -12.85 9.59 34.08
C ASP A 691 -13.12 11.01 33.55
N VAL A 692 -14.40 11.44 33.64
CA VAL A 692 -14.83 12.78 33.25
C VAL A 692 -15.09 13.67 34.48
N SER A 693 -14.80 13.16 35.69
CA SER A 693 -14.98 13.89 36.94
C SER A 693 -14.11 15.14 37.00
N GLY A 694 -14.62 16.16 37.62
CA GLY A 694 -13.90 17.41 37.83
C GLY A 694 -14.77 18.62 38.11
N THR A 695 -14.12 19.68 38.54
CA THR A 695 -14.77 20.96 38.91
C THR A 695 -14.53 21.99 37.81
N THR A 696 -15.56 22.73 37.43
CA THR A 696 -15.56 23.74 36.39
C THR A 696 -16.18 25.05 36.92
N GLY A 697 -15.50 26.15 36.72
CA GLY A 697 -16.03 27.50 36.91
C GLY A 697 -16.67 28.02 35.62
N LYS A 698 -17.80 28.70 35.77
CA LYS A 698 -18.57 29.29 34.66
C LYS A 698 -18.74 30.79 34.92
N TYR A 699 -18.53 31.59 33.87
CA TYR A 699 -18.66 33.03 33.87
C TYR A 699 -19.37 33.45 32.57
N GLY A 700 -20.44 34.25 32.72
CA GLY A 700 -21.22 34.61 31.54
C GLY A 700 -21.88 35.97 31.66
N ALA A 701 -22.37 36.42 30.56
CA ALA A 701 -23.19 37.60 30.43
C ALA A 701 -24.34 37.35 29.45
N GLY A 702 -25.45 37.97 29.70
CA GLY A 702 -26.58 37.87 28.79
C GLY A 702 -27.45 39.13 28.84
N ILE A 703 -28.35 39.18 27.90
CA ILE A 703 -29.34 40.24 27.76
C ILE A 703 -30.65 39.64 27.27
N SER A 704 -31.76 40.07 27.89
CA SER A 704 -33.09 39.77 27.38
C SER A 704 -33.91 41.06 27.26
N THR A 705 -34.78 41.12 26.29
CA THR A 705 -35.64 42.26 26.06
C THR A 705 -36.98 41.83 25.47
N GLN A 706 -38.04 42.57 25.83
CA GLN A 706 -39.35 42.46 25.23
C GLN A 706 -39.46 43.50 24.11
N LEU A 707 -39.48 43.06 22.85
CA LEU A 707 -39.58 43.94 21.67
C LEU A 707 -41.01 44.43 21.45
N THR A 708 -41.98 43.56 21.68
CA THR A 708 -43.42 43.85 21.62
C THR A 708 -44.10 43.20 22.83
N PRO A 709 -45.36 43.50 23.14
CA PRO A 709 -46.08 42.82 24.22
C PRO A 709 -46.09 41.29 24.11
N ASN A 710 -45.91 40.76 22.91
CA ASN A 710 -45.94 39.32 22.61
C ASN A 710 -44.63 38.72 22.15
N THR A 711 -43.57 39.51 21.91
CA THR A 711 -42.30 39.03 21.36
C THR A 711 -41.12 39.43 22.24
N GLY A 712 -40.44 38.43 22.74
CA GLY A 712 -39.20 38.58 23.47
C GLY A 712 -37.99 38.01 22.69
N VAL A 713 -36.81 38.58 22.91
CA VAL A 713 -35.53 38.09 22.35
C VAL A 713 -34.49 38.04 23.46
N TRP A 714 -33.52 37.15 23.31
CA TRP A 714 -32.39 37.05 24.26
C TRP A 714 -31.12 36.60 23.58
N ALA A 715 -30.00 36.95 24.18
CA ALA A 715 -28.67 36.46 23.82
C ALA A 715 -27.84 36.24 25.06
N GLU A 716 -27.02 35.21 25.07
CA GLU A 716 -26.15 34.84 26.16
C GLU A 716 -24.82 34.30 25.65
N ALA A 717 -23.74 34.66 26.33
CA ALA A 717 -22.42 34.11 26.12
C ALA A 717 -21.80 33.67 27.45
N ILE A 718 -21.23 32.48 27.50
CA ILE A 718 -20.60 31.91 28.67
C ILE A 718 -19.20 31.43 28.35
N TYR A 719 -18.27 31.70 29.23
CA TYR A 719 -16.94 31.08 29.30
C TYR A 719 -16.93 30.09 30.46
N GLN A 720 -16.39 28.91 30.24
CA GLN A 720 -16.15 27.97 31.34
C GLN A 720 -14.74 27.38 31.27
N LYS A 721 -14.19 27.09 32.43
CA LYS A 721 -12.92 26.43 32.60
C LYS A 721 -12.89 25.53 33.82
N GLY A 722 -12.42 24.30 33.60
CA GLY A 722 -12.26 23.30 34.63
C GLY A 722 -11.07 22.40 34.40
N SER A 723 -11.01 21.32 35.19
CA SER A 723 -9.94 20.33 35.09
C SER A 723 -9.94 19.58 33.75
N ASN A 724 -11.10 19.29 33.17
CA ASN A 724 -11.26 18.46 31.98
C ASN A 724 -11.87 19.18 30.78
N ILE A 725 -12.32 20.43 30.97
CA ILE A 725 -12.97 21.20 29.92
C ILE A 725 -12.57 22.68 29.97
N GLU A 726 -12.36 23.26 28.83
CA GLU A 726 -12.34 24.70 28.62
C GLU A 726 -13.26 25.04 27.44
N SER A 727 -14.24 25.90 27.68
CA SER A 727 -15.10 26.40 26.59
C SER A 727 -14.89 27.92 26.49
N PRO A 728 -14.06 28.36 25.53
CA PRO A 728 -13.78 29.78 25.34
C PRO A 728 -15.01 30.60 25.01
N VAL A 729 -15.96 30.00 24.29
CA VAL A 729 -17.22 30.61 23.91
C VAL A 729 -18.32 29.56 23.88
N MET A 730 -19.35 29.81 24.65
CA MET A 730 -20.64 29.12 24.55
C MET A 730 -21.70 30.21 24.41
N GLY A 731 -22.54 30.12 23.39
CA GLY A 731 -23.52 31.16 23.12
C GLY A 731 -24.89 30.62 22.75
N SER A 732 -25.90 31.41 23.05
CA SER A 732 -27.29 31.16 22.63
C SER A 732 -27.94 32.48 22.28
N ILE A 733 -28.70 32.47 21.21
CA ILE A 733 -29.59 33.56 20.82
C ILE A 733 -30.97 32.99 20.49
N GLY A 734 -32.01 33.64 20.96
CA GLY A 734 -33.35 33.11 20.73
C GLY A 734 -34.45 34.15 20.79
N PHE A 735 -35.62 33.68 20.49
CA PHE A 735 -36.85 34.48 20.52
C PHE A 735 -38.01 33.66 21.09
N ARG A 736 -39.01 34.38 21.61
CA ARG A 736 -40.27 33.83 22.09
C ARG A 736 -41.44 34.67 21.58
N ILE A 737 -42.50 34.03 21.12
CA ILE A 737 -43.75 34.64 20.72
C ILE A 737 -44.83 34.05 21.63
N ASN A 738 -45.53 34.91 22.34
CA ASN A 738 -46.63 34.56 23.21
C ASN A 738 -47.96 34.81 22.51
N PHE A 739 -48.96 33.98 22.79
CA PHE A 739 -50.31 34.06 22.19
C PHE A 739 -51.41 33.83 23.23
#